data_afdf16ebe1e74037b41039cef97d3c6c
#
_entry.id   afdf16ebe1e74037b41039cef97d3c6c
#
_cell.length_a   1.000
_cell.length_b   1.000
_cell.length_c   1.000
_cell.angle_alpha   90.00
_cell.angle_beta   90.00
_cell.angle_gamma   90.00
#
_symmetry.space_group_name_H-M   'P 1'
#
loop_
_entity.id
_entity.type
_entity.pdbx_description
1 polymer ?
#
loop_
_entity_poly.entity_id
_entity_poly.type
_entity_poly.pdbx_seq_one_letter_code
_entity_poly.pdbx_strand_id
1 'polypeptide(L)'
;MVSFKKPNLDSFQERIHIATLFVTFCFLLLITRLVWLQLVSHGKYALLAESNRIALVPAPANRGLIIDRNGIVIGRNYSALTLDVNAEEVKGNVDQLINDLSEIVAISPRDRRNFKRSLEDSRNMGTFPLRSMLNETETARFMANRYRFPGVEIRARSFREYPYNELASHLIGYIGRVSQRDKERMQTEIEGAKADDPDALQASFLPGIQYVGKIGLEQSYETVLRGVPGYDQVEITAGGKPVRTLSSSPSVPGKNVVLSVDIKLQYLVEQLYGNFRGAFVAIEPATGDVLAFVSKPNFNPNDFVEGIDSVTWKELNDSPQKPLYNRPLKGIYPPGSTYKPFMALAALENKKRTPSQTISDPGYFDFGNHTFRDDKKGGHGIVDMQKSIVESCDTYYYMLARDMGVNMIADFMRPLGFGQITGIDLQGEARGVLPSTEWKKNTFKKPEQQKWYEGETISLGIGQGYNAFTILQLAHAMANVANNGIVMKPHLVKAIEDPFTRNRVLTTPKESYRIDLNAENIEVIKKAMVEVNNSGTSAAAFKGTGYQVGGKTGTAQVFSLNSKDYKHGSTAEFLRDHALYIAFAPADKPTIVIAMVVENAGFGAQYAAPIARQALDYYIEGKWPKEVPEWKRAP
;
A
#
# COMPACT_ATOMS: atom_id res chain seq x y z
N MET A 1 16.44 67.14 82.59
CA MET A 1 17.74 66.52 82.32
C MET A 1 17.52 65.09 81.88
N VAL A 2 17.61 64.85 80.58
CA VAL A 2 17.49 63.48 80.00
C VAL A 2 18.88 62.92 79.90
N SER A 3 19.16 61.91 80.72
CA SER A 3 20.48 61.22 80.75
C SER A 3 20.54 60.29 79.52
N PHE A 4 21.39 60.59 78.55
CA PHE A 4 21.80 59.70 77.52
C PHE A 4 22.74 58.64 78.03
N LYS A 5 22.30 57.39 78.21
CA LYS A 5 23.18 56.24 78.46
C LYS A 5 24.12 56.13 77.24
N LYS A 6 25.45 56.21 77.53
CA LYS A 6 26.54 55.91 76.60
C LYS A 6 26.36 54.48 76.05
N PRO A 7 26.41 54.23 74.77
CA PRO A 7 26.33 52.89 74.22
C PRO A 7 27.57 52.11 74.68
N ASN A 8 27.36 50.88 75.17
CA ASN A 8 28.43 49.94 75.59
C ASN A 8 29.27 49.60 74.37
N LEU A 9 30.47 50.23 74.24
CA LEU A 9 31.38 49.98 73.11
C LEU A 9 31.83 48.49 73.04
N ASP A 10 31.92 47.82 74.17
CA ASP A 10 32.35 46.42 74.26
C ASP A 10 31.31 45.48 73.57
N SER A 11 30.05 45.68 73.79
CA SER A 11 28.97 44.89 73.14
C SER A 11 28.86 45.12 71.61
N PHE A 12 29.34 46.28 71.18
CA PHE A 12 29.37 46.59 69.71
C PHE A 12 30.58 45.92 69.05
N GLN A 13 31.73 45.89 69.69
CA GLN A 13 32.95 45.17 69.25
C GLN A 13 32.72 43.66 69.19
N GLU A 14 32.11 43.05 70.22
CA GLU A 14 31.74 41.64 70.19
C GLU A 14 30.80 41.29 68.99
N ARG A 15 29.82 42.11 68.73
CA ARG A 15 28.90 41.91 67.53
C ARG A 15 29.65 42.04 66.23
N ILE A 16 30.63 42.92 66.12
CA ILE A 16 31.47 43.05 64.91
C ILE A 16 32.35 41.80 64.77
N HIS A 17 32.91 41.30 65.81
CA HIS A 17 33.74 40.07 65.78
C HIS A 17 32.87 38.85 65.34
N ILE A 18 31.66 38.70 65.88
CA ILE A 18 30.78 37.60 65.54
C ILE A 18 30.33 37.76 64.02
N ALA A 19 30.02 38.95 63.61
CA ALA A 19 29.66 39.21 62.18
C ALA A 19 30.85 38.93 61.25
N THR A 20 32.06 39.33 61.64
CA THR A 20 33.31 39.05 60.89
C THR A 20 33.58 37.59 60.78
N LEU A 21 33.48 36.83 61.91
CA LEU A 21 33.59 35.39 61.90
C LEU A 21 32.56 34.70 61.00
N PHE A 22 31.31 35.12 61.06
CA PHE A 22 30.27 34.59 60.24
C PHE A 22 30.55 34.85 58.76
N VAL A 23 30.94 36.07 58.39
CA VAL A 23 31.28 36.42 57.00
C VAL A 23 32.48 35.60 56.49
N THR A 24 33.53 35.50 57.35
CA THR A 24 34.74 34.69 57.07
C THR A 24 34.38 33.22 56.88
N PHE A 25 33.49 32.67 57.72
CA PHE A 25 32.98 31.29 57.55
C PHE A 25 32.22 31.10 56.24
N CYS A 26 31.34 32.03 55.88
CA CYS A 26 30.63 32.01 54.58
C CYS A 26 31.63 32.07 53.42
N PHE A 27 32.65 32.90 53.49
CA PHE A 27 33.70 32.97 52.47
C PHE A 27 34.50 31.67 52.35
N LEU A 28 34.84 31.02 53.46
CA LEU A 28 35.51 29.73 53.46
C LEU A 28 34.64 28.64 52.84
N LEU A 29 33.32 28.63 53.09
CA LEU A 29 32.37 27.73 52.46
C LEU A 29 32.33 27.96 50.93
N LEU A 30 32.28 29.20 50.48
CA LEU A 30 32.31 29.54 49.05
C LEU A 30 33.62 29.11 48.37
N ILE A 31 34.76 29.35 49.03
CA ILE A 31 36.08 28.91 48.53
C ILE A 31 36.14 27.40 48.45
N THR A 32 35.71 26.68 49.50
CA THR A 32 35.66 25.22 49.50
C THR A 32 34.77 24.69 48.35
N ARG A 33 33.61 25.30 48.13
CA ARG A 33 32.71 24.98 47.03
C ARG A 33 33.35 25.26 45.66
N LEU A 34 34.06 26.36 45.55
CA LEU A 34 34.75 26.74 44.31
C LEU A 34 35.89 25.73 44.00
N VAL A 35 36.68 25.37 44.99
CA VAL A 35 37.72 24.35 44.86
C VAL A 35 37.13 23.00 44.45
N TRP A 36 36.03 22.59 45.10
CA TRP A 36 35.31 21.37 44.71
C TRP A 36 34.84 21.41 43.24
N LEU A 37 34.24 22.50 42.79
CA LEU A 37 33.75 22.64 41.43
C LEU A 37 34.91 22.66 40.41
N GLN A 38 36.02 23.36 40.73
CA GLN A 38 37.10 23.56 39.77
C GLN A 38 38.14 22.43 39.76
N LEU A 39 38.34 21.71 40.85
CA LEU A 39 39.31 20.61 40.90
C LEU A 39 38.64 19.23 40.87
N VAL A 40 37.69 18.98 41.77
CA VAL A 40 37.07 17.64 41.88
C VAL A 40 36.03 17.37 40.80
N SER A 41 35.20 18.36 40.48
CA SER A 41 34.12 18.22 39.50
C SER A 41 34.48 18.76 38.12
N HIS A 42 35.69 19.26 37.90
CA HIS A 42 36.14 19.87 36.65
C HIS A 42 35.91 18.98 35.43
N GLY A 43 36.34 17.71 35.49
CA GLY A 43 36.16 16.77 34.38
C GLY A 43 34.71 16.55 33.99
N LYS A 44 33.83 16.46 34.99
CA LYS A 44 32.39 16.31 34.75
C LYS A 44 31.79 17.54 34.07
N TYR A 45 32.11 18.74 34.55
CA TYR A 45 31.57 19.97 33.99
C TYR A 45 32.22 20.35 32.66
N ALA A 46 33.51 20.03 32.46
CA ALA A 46 34.17 20.18 31.16
C ALA A 46 33.53 19.28 30.11
N LEU A 47 33.22 18.02 30.42
CA LEU A 47 32.56 17.08 29.55
C LEU A 47 31.12 17.51 29.22
N LEU A 48 30.37 18.04 30.19
CA LEU A 48 29.04 18.62 29.98
C LEU A 48 29.10 19.90 29.14
N ALA A 49 30.11 20.74 29.34
CA ALA A 49 30.31 21.95 28.53
C ALA A 49 30.66 21.61 27.07
N GLU A 50 31.48 20.57 26.90
CA GLU A 50 31.87 20.10 25.57
C GLU A 50 30.68 19.42 24.85
N SER A 51 29.90 18.62 25.57
CA SER A 51 28.66 18.02 25.00
C SER A 51 27.58 19.07 24.66
N ASN A 52 27.50 20.16 25.38
CA ASN A 52 26.58 21.27 25.09
C ASN A 52 27.04 22.16 23.92
N ARG A 53 28.32 22.06 23.54
CA ARG A 53 28.92 22.82 22.43
C ARG A 53 28.81 22.09 21.08
N ILE A 54 28.50 20.78 21.10
CA ILE A 54 28.41 19.95 19.89
C ILE A 54 26.94 19.58 19.65
N ALA A 55 26.44 19.92 18.47
CA ALA A 55 25.16 19.45 17.96
C ALA A 55 25.36 18.41 16.86
N LEU A 56 24.56 17.35 16.89
CA LEU A 56 24.48 16.39 15.79
C LEU A 56 23.40 16.86 14.81
N VAL A 57 23.81 17.27 13.62
CA VAL A 57 22.91 17.66 12.53
C VAL A 57 22.78 16.48 11.60
N PRO A 58 21.58 15.87 11.48
CA PRO A 58 21.40 14.71 10.60
C PRO A 58 21.50 15.13 9.13
N ALA A 59 22.24 14.34 8.34
CA ALA A 59 22.32 14.44 6.90
C ALA A 59 21.41 13.35 6.27
N PRO A 60 20.26 13.72 5.68
CA PRO A 60 19.32 12.73 5.17
C PRO A 60 19.93 11.93 4.02
N ALA A 61 19.64 10.63 3.97
CA ALA A 61 20.01 9.77 2.87
C ALA A 61 19.06 9.93 1.69
N ASN A 62 19.58 9.80 0.47
CA ASN A 62 18.75 9.69 -0.70
C ASN A 62 18.00 8.34 -0.67
N ARG A 63 16.70 8.38 -0.89
CA ARG A 63 15.85 7.19 -0.94
C ARG A 63 16.10 6.42 -2.25
N GLY A 64 16.12 5.08 -2.21
CA GLY A 64 16.29 4.24 -3.38
C GLY A 64 15.21 4.47 -4.45
N LEU A 65 15.53 4.17 -5.69
CA LEU A 65 14.58 4.24 -6.80
C LEU A 65 13.61 3.07 -6.75
N ILE A 66 12.40 3.28 -7.28
CA ILE A 66 11.46 2.20 -7.61
C ILE A 66 11.43 2.11 -9.14
N ILE A 67 11.75 0.92 -9.67
CA ILE A 67 11.99 0.69 -11.09
C ILE A 67 11.10 -0.48 -11.52
N ASP A 68 10.44 -0.37 -12.67
CA ASP A 68 9.66 -1.46 -13.23
C ASP A 68 10.56 -2.58 -13.81
N ARG A 69 9.95 -3.68 -14.28
CA ARG A 69 10.70 -4.81 -14.87
C ARG A 69 11.50 -4.44 -16.13
N ASN A 70 11.13 -3.37 -16.82
CA ASN A 70 11.71 -2.89 -18.08
C ASN A 70 12.74 -1.76 -17.88
N GLY A 71 13.00 -1.35 -16.63
CA GLY A 71 13.94 -0.28 -16.30
C GLY A 71 13.32 1.12 -16.21
N ILE A 72 11.99 1.24 -16.27
CA ILE A 72 11.28 2.52 -16.15
C ILE A 72 11.23 2.93 -14.68
N VAL A 73 11.69 4.14 -14.37
CA VAL A 73 11.73 4.67 -13.00
C VAL A 73 10.36 5.26 -12.65
N ILE A 74 9.67 4.67 -11.68
CA ILE A 74 8.33 5.06 -11.23
C ILE A 74 8.30 5.75 -9.86
N GLY A 75 9.42 5.72 -9.14
CA GLY A 75 9.63 6.49 -7.92
C GLY A 75 11.07 6.95 -7.85
N ARG A 76 11.29 8.27 -7.76
CA ARG A 76 12.63 8.87 -7.77
C ARG A 76 12.76 10.00 -6.74
N ASN A 77 13.98 10.47 -6.56
CA ASN A 77 14.22 11.71 -5.83
C ASN A 77 14.62 12.80 -6.81
N TYR A 78 14.20 14.01 -6.53
CA TYR A 78 14.68 15.19 -7.23
C TYR A 78 15.13 16.24 -6.22
N SER A 79 16.15 17.02 -6.57
CA SER A 79 16.62 18.12 -5.74
C SER A 79 15.91 19.39 -6.16
N ALA A 80 15.31 20.07 -5.21
CA ALA A 80 14.67 21.36 -5.42
C ALA A 80 15.10 22.36 -4.36
N LEU A 81 15.10 23.64 -4.74
CA LEU A 81 15.34 24.75 -3.82
C LEU A 81 14.06 25.02 -3.03
N THR A 82 14.20 25.17 -1.73
CA THR A 82 13.12 25.51 -0.80
C THR A 82 13.40 26.86 -0.15
N LEU A 83 12.35 27.61 0.11
CA LEU A 83 12.41 28.79 0.96
C LEU A 83 12.12 28.36 2.39
N ASP A 84 13.15 28.26 3.18
CA ASP A 84 13.10 27.80 4.56
C ASP A 84 13.07 29.00 5.52
N VAL A 85 12.23 28.92 6.53
CA VAL A 85 12.09 29.95 7.56
C VAL A 85 12.51 29.37 8.91
N ASN A 86 13.49 29.98 9.55
CA ASN A 86 13.89 29.69 10.92
C ASN A 86 12.95 30.44 11.89
N ALA A 87 12.07 29.70 12.55
CA ALA A 87 11.06 30.26 13.43
C ALA A 87 11.64 31.08 14.60
N GLU A 88 12.83 30.69 15.09
CA GLU A 88 13.50 31.34 16.22
C GLU A 88 14.13 32.70 15.86
N GLU A 89 14.48 32.90 14.59
CA GLU A 89 15.08 34.13 14.10
C GLU A 89 14.05 35.14 13.60
N VAL A 90 12.79 34.70 13.39
CA VAL A 90 11.70 35.58 12.96
C VAL A 90 11.26 36.46 14.14
N LYS A 91 11.68 37.73 14.12
CA LYS A 91 11.24 38.72 15.08
C LYS A 91 9.94 39.37 14.56
N GLY A 92 8.78 38.90 15.04
CA GLY A 92 7.51 39.56 14.70
C GLY A 92 6.36 38.61 14.32
N ASN A 93 5.38 39.14 13.62
CA ASN A 93 4.21 38.39 13.20
C ASN A 93 4.53 37.53 11.96
N VAL A 94 4.44 36.21 12.12
CA VAL A 94 4.67 35.21 11.05
C VAL A 94 3.74 35.45 9.84
N ASP A 95 2.50 35.89 10.07
CA ASP A 95 1.56 36.20 8.98
C ASP A 95 2.02 37.39 8.13
N GLN A 96 2.59 38.40 8.78
CA GLN A 96 3.15 39.55 8.07
C GLN A 96 4.38 39.13 7.23
N LEU A 97 5.29 38.35 7.81
CA LEU A 97 6.44 37.77 7.07
C LEU A 97 5.99 37.02 5.82
N ILE A 98 4.97 36.15 5.96
CA ILE A 98 4.44 35.37 4.81
C ILE A 98 3.82 36.29 3.76
N ASN A 99 3.12 37.36 4.17
CA ASN A 99 2.55 38.33 3.24
C ASN A 99 3.65 39.09 2.48
N ASP A 100 4.67 39.58 3.19
CA ASP A 100 5.79 40.31 2.58
C ASP A 100 6.58 39.38 1.62
N LEU A 101 6.78 38.11 1.97
CA LEU A 101 7.40 37.11 1.09
C LEU A 101 6.52 36.77 -0.13
N SER A 102 5.19 36.84 0.02
CA SER A 102 4.24 36.55 -1.09
C SER A 102 4.33 37.61 -2.22
N GLU A 103 4.92 38.80 -1.97
CA GLU A 103 5.20 39.78 -3.01
C GLU A 103 6.35 39.37 -3.95
N ILE A 104 7.23 38.49 -3.46
CA ILE A 104 8.49 38.12 -4.15
C ILE A 104 8.41 36.69 -4.69
N VAL A 105 7.80 35.77 -3.92
CA VAL A 105 7.69 34.34 -4.21
C VAL A 105 6.22 33.94 -4.21
N ALA A 106 5.81 33.11 -5.16
CA ALA A 106 4.43 32.63 -5.25
C ALA A 106 4.10 31.64 -4.13
N ILE A 107 3.60 32.12 -2.99
CA ILE A 107 3.20 31.30 -1.83
C ILE A 107 1.72 30.95 -1.96
N SER A 108 1.44 29.67 -2.20
CA SER A 108 0.05 29.20 -2.32
C SER A 108 -0.66 29.14 -0.95
N PRO A 109 -2.01 29.13 -0.93
CA PRO A 109 -2.76 28.89 0.31
C PRO A 109 -2.41 27.55 0.97
N ARG A 110 -2.02 26.53 0.19
CA ARG A 110 -1.55 25.23 0.68
C ARG A 110 -0.21 25.37 1.41
N ASP A 111 0.76 26.07 0.82
CA ASP A 111 2.09 26.29 1.42
C ASP A 111 1.94 26.99 2.77
N ARG A 112 1.10 28.03 2.83
CA ARG A 112 0.81 28.79 4.07
C ARG A 112 0.21 27.89 5.16
N ARG A 113 -0.77 27.05 4.83
CA ARG A 113 -1.38 26.11 5.80
C ARG A 113 -0.39 25.09 6.31
N ASN A 114 0.39 24.48 5.41
CA ASN A 114 1.38 23.47 5.77
C ASN A 114 2.48 24.02 6.65
N PHE A 115 2.96 25.24 6.35
CA PHE A 115 3.97 25.91 7.14
C PHE A 115 3.46 26.23 8.56
N LYS A 116 2.24 26.81 8.69
CA LYS A 116 1.64 27.11 10.01
C LYS A 116 1.47 25.85 10.86
N ARG A 117 0.98 24.75 10.27
CA ARG A 117 0.89 23.47 10.97
C ARG A 117 2.26 22.98 11.46
N SER A 118 3.29 23.08 10.62
CA SER A 118 4.65 22.68 11.00
C SER A 118 5.20 23.49 12.16
N LEU A 119 4.88 24.79 12.21
CA LEU A 119 5.24 25.66 13.34
C LEU A 119 4.53 25.26 14.63
N GLU A 120 3.21 25.01 14.56
CA GLU A 120 2.39 24.59 15.71
C GLU A 120 2.87 23.26 16.28
N ASP A 121 3.08 22.26 15.42
CA ASP A 121 3.55 20.92 15.79
C ASP A 121 4.92 20.94 16.47
N SER A 122 5.78 21.88 16.12
CA SER A 122 7.14 22.06 16.65
C SER A 122 7.28 23.09 17.78
N ARG A 123 6.17 23.64 18.24
CA ARG A 123 6.16 24.73 19.26
C ARG A 123 7.00 25.94 18.83
N ASN A 124 6.98 26.28 17.56
CA ASN A 124 7.72 27.39 16.97
C ASN A 124 9.25 27.28 17.08
N MET A 125 9.80 26.08 17.21
CA MET A 125 11.26 25.84 17.22
C MET A 125 11.71 25.13 15.94
N GLY A 126 12.80 25.63 15.34
CA GLY A 126 13.44 25.01 14.17
C GLY A 126 13.19 25.71 12.84
N THR A 127 13.68 25.11 11.78
CA THR A 127 13.61 25.62 10.39
C THR A 127 12.65 24.80 9.55
N PHE A 128 11.65 25.44 8.95
CA PHE A 128 10.61 24.79 8.17
C PHE A 128 10.50 25.38 6.76
N PRO A 129 10.22 24.57 5.74
CA PRO A 129 9.96 25.06 4.41
C PRO A 129 8.63 25.80 4.36
N LEU A 130 8.66 27.06 3.92
CA LEU A 130 7.48 27.84 3.60
C LEU A 130 7.03 27.59 2.17
N ARG A 131 7.97 27.50 1.25
CA ARG A 131 7.73 27.23 -0.16
C ARG A 131 8.73 26.20 -0.66
N SER A 132 8.21 25.11 -1.19
CA SER A 132 9.02 24.08 -1.87
C SER A 132 9.05 24.33 -3.37
N MET A 133 10.07 23.82 -4.03
CA MET A 133 10.24 23.92 -5.50
C MET A 133 10.27 25.35 -6.04
N LEU A 134 11.17 26.17 -5.53
CA LEU A 134 11.42 27.49 -6.10
C LEU A 134 11.93 27.36 -7.54
N ASN A 135 11.36 28.14 -8.45
CA ASN A 135 11.91 28.28 -9.78
C ASN A 135 13.08 29.29 -9.80
N GLU A 136 13.80 29.37 -10.91
CA GLU A 136 14.96 30.25 -11.05
C GLU A 136 14.61 31.74 -10.84
N THR A 137 13.44 32.15 -11.32
CA THR A 137 12.97 33.54 -11.19
C THR A 137 12.64 33.87 -9.74
N GLU A 138 11.95 32.98 -9.02
CA GLU A 138 11.64 33.13 -7.59
C GLU A 138 12.91 33.16 -6.77
N THR A 139 13.85 32.26 -7.08
CA THR A 139 15.18 32.20 -6.45
C THR A 139 15.94 33.51 -6.63
N ALA A 140 16.04 34.01 -7.85
CA ALA A 140 16.73 35.27 -8.14
C ALA A 140 16.07 36.47 -7.43
N ARG A 141 14.73 36.56 -7.45
CA ARG A 141 13.98 37.64 -6.76
C ARG A 141 14.20 37.60 -5.25
N PHE A 142 14.15 36.42 -4.64
CA PHE A 142 14.41 36.28 -3.21
C PHE A 142 15.85 36.67 -2.87
N MET A 143 16.84 36.16 -3.62
CA MET A 143 18.25 36.47 -3.37
C MET A 143 18.55 37.96 -3.44
N ALA A 144 17.93 38.67 -4.37
CA ALA A 144 18.05 40.14 -4.49
C ALA A 144 17.44 40.89 -3.29
N ASN A 145 16.47 40.29 -2.62
CA ASN A 145 15.75 40.89 -1.48
C ASN A 145 16.07 40.24 -0.11
N ARG A 146 17.04 39.30 -0.06
CA ARG A 146 17.37 38.51 1.13
C ARG A 146 17.62 39.37 2.38
N TYR A 147 18.23 40.55 2.22
CA TYR A 147 18.53 41.47 3.32
C TYR A 147 17.28 41.94 4.10
N ARG A 148 16.09 41.87 3.46
CA ARG A 148 14.79 42.27 4.09
C ARG A 148 14.25 41.17 4.99
N PHE A 149 14.71 39.93 4.88
CA PHE A 149 14.12 38.75 5.51
C PHE A 149 15.15 37.96 6.35
N PRO A 150 15.55 38.49 7.51
CA PRO A 150 16.42 37.76 8.42
C PRO A 150 15.69 36.48 8.90
N GLY A 151 16.42 35.36 8.96
CA GLY A 151 15.87 34.06 9.33
C GLY A 151 15.18 33.31 8.18
N VAL A 152 15.24 33.83 6.94
CA VAL A 152 14.75 33.13 5.74
C VAL A 152 15.93 32.79 4.82
N GLU A 153 16.02 31.54 4.41
CA GLU A 153 17.11 31.03 3.59
C GLU A 153 16.60 30.13 2.47
N ILE A 154 17.36 30.10 1.36
CA ILE A 154 17.17 29.08 0.32
C ILE A 154 18.06 27.89 0.64
N ARG A 155 17.46 26.71 0.70
CA ARG A 155 18.17 25.42 0.89
C ARG A 155 17.81 24.44 -0.21
N ALA A 156 18.78 23.65 -0.67
CA ALA A 156 18.52 22.52 -1.53
C ALA A 156 18.04 21.34 -0.68
N ARG A 157 16.90 20.77 -1.05
CA ARG A 157 16.34 19.57 -0.39
C ARG A 157 16.03 18.51 -1.44
N SER A 158 16.18 17.25 -1.05
CA SER A 158 15.79 16.10 -1.85
C SER A 158 14.34 15.72 -1.51
N PHE A 159 13.50 15.66 -2.54
CA PHE A 159 12.09 15.29 -2.45
C PHE A 159 11.83 13.99 -3.15
N ARG A 160 10.89 13.19 -2.62
CA ARG A 160 10.37 12.03 -3.33
C ARG A 160 9.39 12.48 -4.40
N GLU A 161 9.51 11.91 -5.59
CA GLU A 161 8.63 12.17 -6.72
C GLU A 161 8.15 10.87 -7.34
N TYR A 162 6.87 10.85 -7.70
CA TYR A 162 6.24 9.80 -8.49
C TYR A 162 5.90 10.42 -9.86
N PRO A 163 6.80 10.23 -10.86
CA PRO A 163 6.77 11.03 -12.11
C PRO A 163 5.52 10.79 -12.96
N TYR A 164 4.83 9.68 -12.74
CA TYR A 164 3.60 9.35 -13.46
C TYR A 164 2.33 9.63 -12.67
N ASN A 165 2.41 10.45 -11.63
CA ASN A 165 1.30 10.92 -10.80
C ASN A 165 0.44 9.75 -10.26
N GLU A 166 -0.78 9.59 -10.76
CA GLU A 166 -1.76 8.64 -10.27
C GLU A 166 -1.46 7.17 -10.65
N LEU A 167 -0.58 6.95 -11.65
CA LEU A 167 -0.29 5.60 -12.15
C LEU A 167 0.29 4.71 -11.06
N ALA A 168 -0.30 3.54 -10.89
CA ALA A 168 0.12 2.52 -9.91
C ALA A 168 0.15 3.01 -8.44
N SER A 169 -0.61 4.05 -8.10
CA SER A 169 -0.55 4.71 -6.78
C SER A 169 -0.75 3.76 -5.60
N HIS A 170 -1.66 2.79 -5.70
CA HIS A 170 -1.92 1.80 -4.64
C HIS A 170 -0.82 0.75 -4.51
N LEU A 171 -0.11 0.48 -5.59
CA LEU A 171 1.03 -0.41 -5.63
C LEU A 171 2.26 0.26 -5.02
N ILE A 172 2.62 1.43 -5.54
CA ILE A 172 3.80 2.20 -5.10
C ILE A 172 3.59 2.70 -3.68
N GLY A 173 2.42 3.25 -3.41
CA GLY A 173 2.13 3.96 -2.17
C GLY A 173 2.74 5.36 -2.15
N TYR A 174 2.98 5.87 -0.96
CA TYR A 174 3.58 7.20 -0.77
C TYR A 174 4.37 7.27 0.54
N ILE A 175 5.26 8.26 0.61
CA ILE A 175 5.92 8.64 1.86
C ILE A 175 5.17 9.78 2.54
N GLY A 176 5.29 9.88 3.84
CA GLY A 176 4.75 10.99 4.62
C GLY A 176 5.58 11.25 5.87
N ARG A 177 5.34 12.37 6.54
CA ARG A 177 6.06 12.71 7.78
C ARG A 177 5.87 11.63 8.84
N VAL A 178 6.92 11.38 9.62
CA VAL A 178 6.91 10.42 10.73
C VAL A 178 5.89 10.87 11.78
N SER A 179 4.90 10.02 12.06
CA SER A 179 3.93 10.19 13.12
C SER A 179 4.35 9.43 14.39
N GLN A 180 3.68 9.68 15.50
CA GLN A 180 3.92 8.93 16.75
C GLN A 180 3.70 7.42 16.55
N ARG A 181 2.68 7.05 15.79
CA ARG A 181 2.37 5.64 15.45
C ARG A 181 3.49 4.97 14.63
N ASP A 182 4.13 5.73 13.74
CA ASP A 182 5.27 5.21 12.98
C ASP A 182 6.47 4.96 13.89
N LYS A 183 6.73 5.84 14.87
CA LYS A 183 7.80 5.67 15.86
C LYS A 183 7.57 4.41 16.70
N GLU A 184 6.35 4.18 17.16
CA GLU A 184 5.98 2.99 17.92
C GLU A 184 6.17 1.71 17.10
N ARG A 185 5.73 1.71 15.84
CA ARG A 185 5.94 0.59 14.90
C ARG A 185 7.44 0.30 14.71
N MET A 186 8.22 1.33 14.39
CA MET A 186 9.66 1.21 14.19
C MET A 186 10.36 0.68 15.45
N GLN A 187 9.94 1.13 16.63
CA GLN A 187 10.48 0.65 17.89
C GLN A 187 10.17 -0.83 18.14
N THR A 188 8.96 -1.28 17.81
CA THR A 188 8.57 -2.70 17.89
C THR A 188 9.37 -3.55 16.92
N GLU A 189 9.59 -3.07 15.69
CA GLU A 189 10.41 -3.74 14.67
C GLU A 189 11.87 -3.87 15.15
N ILE A 190 12.42 -2.84 15.80
CA ILE A 190 13.76 -2.86 16.40
C ILE A 190 13.86 -3.88 17.53
N GLU A 191 12.88 -3.90 18.42
CA GLU A 191 12.87 -4.83 19.55
C GLU A 191 12.78 -6.28 19.07
N GLY A 192 12.06 -6.54 17.98
CA GLY A 192 11.99 -7.85 17.32
C GLY A 192 13.29 -8.24 16.61
N ALA A 193 13.97 -7.29 15.96
CA ALA A 193 15.22 -7.53 15.23
C ALA A 193 16.44 -7.69 16.16
N LYS A 194 16.38 -7.21 17.39
CA LYS A 194 17.47 -7.32 18.40
C LYS A 194 17.95 -8.74 18.66
N ALA A 195 17.14 -9.74 18.34
CA ALA A 195 17.50 -11.14 18.56
C ALA A 195 18.35 -11.74 17.42
N ASP A 196 18.25 -11.20 16.19
CA ASP A 196 18.79 -11.88 15.02
C ASP A 196 19.83 -11.08 14.18
N ASP A 197 19.86 -9.73 14.25
CA ASP A 197 20.81 -8.92 13.46
C ASP A 197 21.13 -7.55 14.11
N PRO A 198 22.35 -7.39 14.67
CA PRO A 198 22.78 -6.11 15.27
C PRO A 198 22.91 -4.94 14.28
N ASP A 199 23.16 -5.21 12.99
CA ASP A 199 23.30 -4.16 11.97
C ASP A 199 21.94 -3.63 11.49
N ALA A 200 20.89 -4.45 11.53
CA ALA A 200 19.52 -4.02 11.30
C ALA A 200 19.03 -3.02 12.36
N LEU A 201 19.55 -3.11 13.55
CA LEU A 201 19.30 -2.20 14.68
C LEU A 201 19.79 -0.78 14.43
N GLN A 202 20.99 -0.63 13.87
CA GLN A 202 21.59 0.67 13.58
C GLN A 202 20.84 1.39 12.46
N ALA A 203 20.26 0.63 11.51
CA ALA A 203 19.45 1.14 10.42
C ALA A 203 18.01 1.54 10.83
N SER A 204 17.51 1.08 11.97
CA SER A 204 16.09 1.20 12.33
C SER A 204 15.76 2.47 13.14
N PHE A 205 16.66 2.98 13.96
CA PHE A 205 16.42 4.13 14.82
C PHE A 205 17.52 5.17 14.71
N LEU A 206 17.33 6.13 13.80
CA LEU A 206 18.28 7.24 13.68
C LEU A 206 17.54 8.56 13.90
N PRO A 207 18.12 9.45 14.74
CA PRO A 207 17.67 10.84 14.80
C PRO A 207 17.70 11.46 13.40
N GLY A 208 16.64 12.13 13.01
CA GLY A 208 16.60 12.84 11.72
C GLY A 208 15.79 12.18 10.60
N ILE A 209 15.18 11.01 10.83
CA ILE A 209 14.20 10.47 9.87
C ILE A 209 12.95 11.36 9.91
N GLN A 210 12.72 12.09 8.83
CA GLN A 210 11.58 13.00 8.71
C GLN A 210 10.40 12.35 7.96
N TYR A 211 10.68 11.43 7.03
CA TYR A 211 9.70 10.79 6.16
C TYR A 211 9.84 9.27 6.19
N VAL A 212 8.69 8.59 6.14
CA VAL A 212 8.60 7.12 6.07
C VAL A 212 7.52 6.71 5.08
N GLY A 213 7.64 5.51 4.53
CA GLY A 213 6.59 4.90 3.72
C GLY A 213 5.33 4.64 4.54
N LYS A 214 4.18 5.05 4.01
CA LYS A 214 2.88 4.95 4.70
C LYS A 214 2.04 3.78 4.21
N ILE A 215 2.06 3.50 2.94
CA ILE A 215 1.35 2.38 2.31
C ILE A 215 2.16 1.83 1.13
N GLY A 216 1.72 0.70 0.58
CA GLY A 216 2.29 0.12 -0.65
C GLY A 216 3.73 -0.35 -0.50
N LEU A 217 4.47 -0.33 -1.62
CA LEU A 217 5.88 -0.70 -1.67
C LEU A 217 6.76 0.25 -0.83
N GLU A 218 6.42 1.54 -0.81
CA GLU A 218 7.12 2.52 0.03
C GLU A 218 7.12 2.11 1.51
N GLN A 219 6.03 1.51 2.00
CA GLN A 219 5.93 1.01 3.36
C GLN A 219 6.59 -0.36 3.52
N SER A 220 6.29 -1.31 2.61
CA SER A 220 6.75 -2.69 2.72
C SER A 220 8.26 -2.83 2.57
N TYR A 221 8.88 -1.94 1.80
CA TYR A 221 10.33 -1.89 1.56
C TYR A 221 11.00 -0.65 2.17
N GLU A 222 10.41 -0.10 3.23
CA GLU A 222 10.92 1.10 3.92
C GLU A 222 12.39 0.97 4.30
N THR A 223 12.79 -0.13 4.93
CA THR A 223 14.18 -0.36 5.39
C THR A 223 15.18 -0.44 4.24
N VAL A 224 14.74 -0.96 3.08
CA VAL A 224 15.57 -1.07 1.86
C VAL A 224 15.69 0.27 1.16
N LEU A 225 14.55 0.97 1.02
CA LEU A 225 14.46 2.22 0.24
C LEU A 225 15.04 3.43 0.98
N ARG A 226 14.89 3.51 2.31
CA ARG A 226 15.22 4.71 3.09
C ARG A 226 16.71 5.04 3.11
N GLY A 227 17.59 4.03 3.11
CA GLY A 227 19.01 4.20 3.36
C GLY A 227 19.33 4.52 4.83
N VAL A 228 20.57 4.89 5.09
CA VAL A 228 21.08 5.23 6.41
C VAL A 228 21.47 6.70 6.44
N PRO A 229 20.82 7.54 7.28
CA PRO A 229 21.23 8.95 7.41
C PRO A 229 22.66 9.07 7.89
N GLY A 230 23.38 10.06 7.39
CA GLY A 230 24.63 10.51 7.95
C GLY A 230 24.41 11.54 9.07
N TYR A 231 25.47 12.07 9.62
CA TYR A 231 25.42 13.16 10.58
C TYR A 231 26.66 14.04 10.51
N ASP A 232 26.44 15.34 10.70
CA ASP A 232 27.50 16.30 10.91
C ASP A 232 27.57 16.65 12.40
N GLN A 233 28.76 16.53 12.99
CA GLN A 233 29.05 17.09 14.30
C GLN A 233 29.41 18.55 14.12
N VAL A 234 28.54 19.44 14.57
CA VAL A 234 28.70 20.87 14.39
C VAL A 234 28.94 21.53 15.75
N GLU A 235 29.97 22.36 15.84
CA GLU A 235 30.17 23.24 16.99
C GLU A 235 29.12 24.33 16.96
N ILE A 236 28.40 24.50 18.07
CA ILE A 236 27.35 25.50 18.22
C ILE A 236 27.73 26.54 19.29
N THR A 237 27.26 27.78 19.10
CA THR A 237 27.33 28.82 20.14
C THR A 237 26.35 28.51 21.28
N ALA A 238 26.45 29.24 22.40
CA ALA A 238 25.48 29.17 23.50
C ALA A 238 24.04 29.47 23.09
N GLY A 239 23.84 30.15 21.95
CA GLY A 239 22.53 30.41 21.31
C GLY A 239 22.14 29.40 20.24
N GLY A 240 22.82 28.23 20.15
CA GLY A 240 22.48 27.17 19.19
C GLY A 240 22.89 27.40 17.74
N LYS A 241 23.60 28.49 17.42
CA LYS A 241 24.05 28.78 16.04
C LYS A 241 25.28 27.95 15.66
N PRO A 242 25.28 27.30 14.48
CA PRO A 242 26.44 26.54 14.00
C PRO A 242 27.62 27.47 13.73
N VAL A 243 28.81 27.08 14.21
CA VAL A 243 30.07 27.80 14.03
C VAL A 243 30.95 27.12 12.96
N ARG A 244 31.16 25.82 13.12
CA ARG A 244 31.95 25.01 12.17
C ARG A 244 31.59 23.53 12.28
N THR A 245 31.78 22.78 11.22
CA THR A 245 31.69 21.32 11.23
C THR A 245 32.99 20.73 11.79
N LEU A 246 32.85 19.87 12.81
CA LEU A 246 33.99 19.19 13.48
C LEU A 246 34.30 17.86 12.81
N SER A 247 33.25 17.09 12.48
CA SER A 247 33.36 15.84 11.73
C SER A 247 32.08 15.59 10.95
N SER A 248 32.18 14.81 9.89
CA SER A 248 31.05 14.43 9.04
C SER A 248 31.08 12.93 8.79
N SER A 249 29.94 12.28 9.00
CA SER A 249 29.70 10.89 8.59
C SER A 249 28.73 10.92 7.43
N PRO A 250 29.14 10.51 6.21
CA PRO A 250 28.27 10.59 5.05
C PRO A 250 27.06 9.66 5.16
N SER A 251 25.94 10.06 4.57
CA SER A 251 24.77 9.20 4.47
C SER A 251 24.98 8.08 3.44
N VAL A 252 24.36 6.92 3.69
CA VAL A 252 24.35 5.79 2.75
C VAL A 252 22.98 5.78 2.06
N PRO A 253 22.91 5.98 0.73
CA PRO A 253 21.63 5.98 0.01
C PRO A 253 20.94 4.62 0.10
N GLY A 254 19.62 4.64 0.01
CA GLY A 254 18.80 3.44 -0.05
C GLY A 254 19.06 2.65 -1.32
N LYS A 255 18.80 1.34 -1.26
CA LYS A 255 18.89 0.45 -2.42
C LYS A 255 17.67 0.63 -3.32
N ASN A 256 17.88 0.44 -4.63
CA ASN A 256 16.80 0.48 -5.60
C ASN A 256 15.97 -0.81 -5.53
N VAL A 257 14.66 -0.68 -5.73
CA VAL A 257 13.72 -1.80 -5.80
C VAL A 257 13.30 -1.97 -7.25
N VAL A 258 13.63 -3.12 -7.84
CA VAL A 258 13.24 -3.49 -9.20
C VAL A 258 12.05 -4.42 -9.14
N LEU A 259 10.95 -4.03 -9.80
CA LEU A 259 9.69 -4.73 -9.75
C LEU A 259 9.58 -5.84 -10.80
N SER A 260 8.67 -6.79 -10.56
CA SER A 260 8.16 -7.73 -11.56
C SER A 260 7.08 -7.11 -12.44
N VAL A 261 6.51 -5.99 -12.02
CA VAL A 261 5.42 -5.27 -12.71
C VAL A 261 5.90 -4.65 -14.01
N ASP A 262 5.11 -4.83 -15.07
CA ASP A 262 5.21 -4.08 -16.32
C ASP A 262 4.34 -2.83 -16.21
N ILE A 263 4.98 -1.66 -16.08
CA ILE A 263 4.25 -0.41 -15.88
C ILE A 263 3.43 0.01 -17.11
N LYS A 264 3.76 -0.49 -18.30
CA LYS A 264 2.99 -0.23 -19.51
C LYS A 264 1.72 -1.07 -19.54
N LEU A 265 1.79 -2.34 -19.12
CA LEU A 265 0.60 -3.17 -18.90
C LEU A 265 -0.32 -2.55 -17.82
N GLN A 266 0.29 -2.11 -16.71
CA GLN A 266 -0.41 -1.40 -15.64
C GLN A 266 -1.15 -0.17 -16.16
N TYR A 267 -0.44 0.70 -16.91
CA TYR A 267 -1.00 1.90 -17.52
C TYR A 267 -2.14 1.57 -18.48
N LEU A 268 -1.92 0.61 -19.38
CA LEU A 268 -2.96 0.18 -20.33
C LEU A 268 -4.25 -0.22 -19.60
N VAL A 269 -4.12 -1.10 -18.60
CA VAL A 269 -5.29 -1.58 -17.84
C VAL A 269 -5.99 -0.43 -17.12
N GLU A 270 -5.24 0.48 -16.49
CA GLU A 270 -5.83 1.65 -15.83
C GLU A 270 -6.60 2.57 -16.81
N GLN A 271 -6.10 2.71 -18.05
CA GLN A 271 -6.82 3.45 -19.11
C GLN A 271 -8.09 2.72 -19.55
N LEU A 272 -8.04 1.38 -19.70
CA LEU A 272 -9.19 0.57 -20.08
C LEU A 272 -10.32 0.57 -19.06
N TYR A 273 -10.01 0.72 -17.78
CA TYR A 273 -11.04 0.93 -16.75
C TYR A 273 -11.76 2.28 -16.91
N GLY A 274 -11.08 3.31 -17.45
CA GLY A 274 -11.65 4.64 -17.54
C GLY A 274 -12.20 5.13 -16.20
N ASN A 275 -13.51 5.42 -16.14
CA ASN A 275 -14.18 5.88 -14.93
C ASN A 275 -14.75 4.75 -14.06
N PHE A 276 -14.62 3.50 -14.48
CA PHE A 276 -15.05 2.37 -13.65
C PHE A 276 -14.16 2.17 -12.45
N ARG A 277 -14.77 1.71 -11.36
CA ARG A 277 -14.07 1.22 -10.16
C ARG A 277 -13.75 -0.25 -10.33
N GLY A 278 -12.68 -0.71 -9.69
CA GLY A 278 -12.39 -2.12 -9.66
C GLY A 278 -10.95 -2.48 -9.38
N ALA A 279 -10.62 -3.73 -9.59
CA ALA A 279 -9.31 -4.31 -9.38
C ALA A 279 -8.92 -5.23 -10.53
N PHE A 280 -7.63 -5.25 -10.83
CA PHE A 280 -7.04 -6.18 -11.79
C PHE A 280 -5.69 -6.67 -11.25
N VAL A 281 -5.48 -7.97 -11.30
CA VAL A 281 -4.21 -8.61 -10.93
C VAL A 281 -3.80 -9.54 -12.05
N ALA A 282 -2.54 -9.42 -12.50
CA ALA A 282 -1.91 -10.35 -13.42
C ALA A 282 -0.69 -11.01 -12.75
N ILE A 283 -0.57 -12.34 -12.87
CA ILE A 283 0.50 -13.13 -12.26
C ILE A 283 1.12 -14.05 -13.33
N GLU A 284 2.45 -14.15 -13.36
CA GLU A 284 3.17 -15.20 -14.07
C GLU A 284 3.15 -16.48 -13.22
N PRO A 285 2.44 -17.55 -13.67
CA PRO A 285 2.19 -18.70 -12.80
C PRO A 285 3.46 -19.51 -12.45
N ALA A 286 4.46 -19.50 -13.33
CA ALA A 286 5.69 -20.26 -13.13
C ALA A 286 6.63 -19.67 -12.06
N THR A 287 6.57 -18.35 -11.84
CA THR A 287 7.49 -17.62 -10.94
C THR A 287 6.78 -17.00 -9.74
N GLY A 288 5.49 -16.67 -9.87
CA GLY A 288 4.77 -15.85 -8.91
C GLY A 288 4.98 -14.33 -9.11
N ASP A 289 5.71 -13.91 -10.17
CA ASP A 289 5.88 -12.51 -10.53
C ASP A 289 4.52 -11.86 -10.75
N VAL A 290 4.22 -10.78 -10.04
CA VAL A 290 3.02 -9.97 -10.27
C VAL A 290 3.33 -8.98 -11.38
N LEU A 291 2.65 -9.15 -12.52
CA LEU A 291 2.88 -8.39 -13.75
C LEU A 291 2.12 -7.06 -13.79
N ALA A 292 0.95 -7.01 -13.15
CA ALA A 292 0.14 -5.81 -12.96
C ALA A 292 -0.72 -5.92 -11.70
N PHE A 293 -0.95 -4.79 -11.03
CA PHE A 293 -1.69 -4.71 -9.77
C PHE A 293 -2.48 -3.40 -9.72
N VAL A 294 -3.66 -3.39 -10.35
CA VAL A 294 -4.47 -2.20 -10.58
C VAL A 294 -5.58 -2.07 -9.54
N SER A 295 -5.71 -0.88 -8.98
CA SER A 295 -6.85 -0.47 -8.15
C SER A 295 -7.42 0.84 -8.67
N LYS A 296 -8.68 0.87 -9.07
CA LYS A 296 -9.38 2.07 -9.56
C LYS A 296 -10.54 2.45 -8.63
N PRO A 297 -10.80 3.77 -8.42
CA PRO A 297 -9.99 4.89 -8.92
C PRO A 297 -8.67 5.03 -8.18
N ASN A 298 -7.73 5.74 -8.82
CA ASN A 298 -6.42 6.08 -8.27
C ASN A 298 -6.47 7.40 -7.49
N PHE A 299 -5.33 7.75 -6.91
CA PHE A 299 -5.05 9.05 -6.28
C PHE A 299 -3.62 9.48 -6.64
N ASN A 300 -3.30 10.77 -6.50
CA ASN A 300 -1.94 11.22 -6.75
C ASN A 300 -1.07 11.07 -5.48
N PRO A 301 -0.06 10.17 -5.45
CA PRO A 301 0.80 9.98 -4.29
C PRO A 301 1.67 11.21 -3.97
N ASN A 302 1.94 12.09 -4.95
CA ASN A 302 2.71 13.33 -4.73
C ASN A 302 1.99 14.30 -3.78
N ASP A 303 0.66 14.21 -3.65
CA ASP A 303 -0.11 15.07 -2.72
C ASP A 303 0.22 14.80 -1.25
N PHE A 304 0.80 13.65 -0.94
CA PHE A 304 1.10 13.19 0.41
C PHE A 304 2.54 13.48 0.86
N VAL A 305 3.47 13.66 -0.07
CA VAL A 305 4.91 13.74 0.20
C VAL A 305 5.26 14.83 1.21
N GLU A 306 4.71 16.02 1.07
CA GLU A 306 4.92 17.15 2.00
C GLU A 306 3.79 17.35 3.01
N GLY A 307 2.88 16.38 3.07
CA GLY A 307 1.65 16.45 3.85
C GLY A 307 0.49 16.93 3.01
N ILE A 308 -0.58 16.15 3.00
CA ILE A 308 -1.81 16.46 2.28
C ILE A 308 -2.56 17.59 2.98
N ASP A 309 -3.09 18.53 2.22
CA ASP A 309 -3.94 19.57 2.79
C ASP A 309 -5.35 19.02 3.13
N SER A 310 -6.03 19.70 4.05
CA SER A 310 -7.32 19.25 4.60
C SER A 310 -8.45 19.18 3.57
N VAL A 311 -8.41 19.98 2.51
CA VAL A 311 -9.44 20.00 1.45
C VAL A 311 -9.29 18.75 0.58
N THR A 312 -8.09 18.54 0.01
CA THR A 312 -7.78 17.35 -0.81
C THR A 312 -7.96 16.05 -0.01
N TRP A 313 -7.54 16.05 1.28
CA TRP A 313 -7.77 14.91 2.16
C TRP A 313 -9.26 14.59 2.30
N LYS A 314 -10.09 15.61 2.54
CA LYS A 314 -11.54 15.44 2.68
C LYS A 314 -12.17 14.93 1.40
N GLU A 315 -11.79 15.47 0.24
CA GLU A 315 -12.25 15.01 -1.07
C GLU A 315 -11.95 13.53 -1.31
N LEU A 316 -10.73 13.09 -1.01
CA LEU A 316 -10.33 11.69 -1.17
C LEU A 316 -11.00 10.77 -0.16
N ASN A 317 -11.09 11.19 1.11
CA ASN A 317 -11.60 10.37 2.21
C ASN A 317 -13.14 10.22 2.18
N ASP A 318 -13.85 11.30 1.87
CA ASP A 318 -15.31 11.35 1.86
C ASP A 318 -15.90 10.88 0.52
N SER A 319 -15.06 10.68 -0.51
CA SER A 319 -15.50 10.19 -1.80
C SER A 319 -16.22 8.84 -1.70
N PRO A 320 -17.44 8.73 -2.25
CA PRO A 320 -18.17 7.45 -2.31
C PRO A 320 -17.45 6.41 -3.18
N GLN A 321 -16.56 6.85 -4.06
CA GLN A 321 -15.75 5.98 -4.92
C GLN A 321 -14.54 5.36 -4.18
N LYS A 322 -14.21 5.85 -2.97
CA LYS A 322 -13.12 5.37 -2.10
C LYS A 322 -11.77 5.24 -2.83
N PRO A 323 -11.21 6.33 -3.36
CA PRO A 323 -9.96 6.28 -4.13
C PRO A 323 -8.74 5.81 -3.32
N LEU A 324 -8.76 5.93 -1.99
CA LEU A 324 -7.66 5.45 -1.12
C LEU A 324 -7.72 3.96 -0.81
N TYR A 325 -8.78 3.25 -1.26
CA TYR A 325 -8.97 1.85 -0.95
C TYR A 325 -8.23 0.95 -1.93
N ASN A 326 -7.25 0.18 -1.44
CA ASN A 326 -6.49 -0.78 -2.24
C ASN A 326 -7.34 -2.03 -2.52
N ARG A 327 -8.06 -2.02 -3.64
CA ARG A 327 -9.05 -3.04 -4.00
C ARG A 327 -8.47 -4.44 -4.21
N PRO A 328 -7.38 -4.63 -4.98
CA PRO A 328 -6.84 -5.97 -5.19
C PRO A 328 -6.33 -6.63 -3.92
N LEU A 329 -5.86 -5.83 -2.94
CA LEU A 329 -5.29 -6.30 -1.68
C LEU A 329 -6.34 -6.48 -0.56
N LYS A 330 -7.33 -5.60 -0.51
CA LYS A 330 -8.29 -5.49 0.61
C LYS A 330 -9.74 -5.68 0.20
N GLY A 331 -10.09 -5.45 -1.07
CA GLY A 331 -11.44 -5.61 -1.57
C GLY A 331 -11.83 -7.09 -1.64
N ILE A 332 -12.87 -7.47 -0.91
CA ILE A 332 -13.41 -8.83 -0.93
C ILE A 332 -14.72 -8.84 -1.69
N TYR A 333 -14.83 -9.74 -2.66
CA TYR A 333 -15.97 -9.85 -3.57
C TYR A 333 -16.45 -11.29 -3.65
N PRO A 334 -17.76 -11.54 -3.79
CA PRO A 334 -18.24 -12.84 -4.22
C PRO A 334 -17.62 -13.13 -5.62
N PRO A 335 -17.00 -14.30 -5.83
CA PRO A 335 -16.37 -14.60 -7.11
C PRO A 335 -17.40 -14.87 -8.24
N GLY A 336 -18.65 -15.13 -7.91
CA GLY A 336 -19.68 -15.50 -8.88
C GLY A 336 -19.25 -16.68 -9.74
N SER A 337 -19.70 -16.71 -10.98
CA SER A 337 -19.40 -17.82 -11.91
C SER A 337 -17.91 -18.04 -12.22
N THR A 338 -16.99 -17.14 -11.81
CA THR A 338 -15.54 -17.40 -11.91
C THR A 338 -15.08 -18.50 -10.95
N TYR A 339 -15.91 -18.87 -9.97
CA TYR A 339 -15.65 -19.96 -9.02
C TYR A 339 -15.92 -21.35 -9.60
N LYS A 340 -16.77 -21.43 -10.64
CA LYS A 340 -17.24 -22.71 -11.23
C LYS A 340 -16.12 -23.62 -11.74
N PRO A 341 -15.05 -23.15 -12.43
CA PRO A 341 -13.94 -24.01 -12.81
C PRO A 341 -13.27 -24.72 -11.61
N PHE A 342 -13.11 -24.03 -10.49
CA PHE A 342 -12.55 -24.62 -9.27
C PHE A 342 -13.51 -25.64 -8.64
N MET A 343 -14.81 -25.37 -8.66
CA MET A 343 -15.85 -26.32 -8.21
C MET A 343 -15.86 -27.59 -9.08
N ALA A 344 -15.74 -27.45 -10.40
CA ALA A 344 -15.67 -28.57 -11.32
C ALA A 344 -14.41 -29.42 -11.07
N LEU A 345 -13.26 -28.77 -10.88
CA LEU A 345 -12.02 -29.45 -10.52
C LEU A 345 -12.17 -30.20 -9.18
N ALA A 346 -12.74 -29.53 -8.16
CA ALA A 346 -13.03 -30.16 -6.87
C ALA A 346 -13.90 -31.42 -7.01
N ALA A 347 -14.90 -31.38 -7.89
CA ALA A 347 -15.77 -32.54 -8.16
C ALA A 347 -15.04 -33.72 -8.80
N LEU A 348 -14.12 -33.44 -9.72
CA LEU A 348 -13.29 -34.47 -10.37
C LEU A 348 -12.33 -35.10 -9.36
N GLU A 349 -11.59 -34.28 -8.61
CA GLU A 349 -10.61 -34.76 -7.62
C GLU A 349 -11.28 -35.58 -6.49
N ASN A 350 -12.47 -35.18 -6.05
CA ASN A 350 -13.24 -35.91 -5.04
C ASN A 350 -14.16 -37.01 -5.62
N LYS A 351 -14.06 -37.31 -6.92
CA LYS A 351 -14.84 -38.34 -7.62
C LYS A 351 -16.36 -38.19 -7.46
N LYS A 352 -16.84 -36.93 -7.32
CA LYS A 352 -18.26 -36.63 -7.23
C LYS A 352 -18.94 -36.52 -8.58
N ARG A 353 -18.18 -36.26 -9.63
CA ARG A 353 -18.63 -36.22 -11.02
C ARG A 353 -17.53 -36.76 -11.93
N THR A 354 -17.94 -37.30 -13.07
CA THR A 354 -17.07 -37.54 -14.22
C THR A 354 -17.29 -36.46 -15.28
N PRO A 355 -16.34 -36.24 -16.21
CA PRO A 355 -16.50 -35.21 -17.26
C PRO A 355 -17.76 -35.41 -18.12
N SER A 356 -18.16 -36.63 -18.39
CA SER A 356 -19.28 -37.01 -19.26
C SER A 356 -20.61 -37.16 -18.51
N GLN A 357 -20.60 -37.10 -17.19
CA GLN A 357 -21.85 -37.23 -16.41
C GLN A 357 -22.72 -36.00 -16.59
N THR A 358 -23.95 -36.25 -17.07
CA THR A 358 -24.93 -35.18 -17.37
C THR A 358 -25.95 -34.99 -16.26
N ILE A 359 -26.51 -33.78 -16.22
CA ILE A 359 -27.73 -33.44 -15.51
C ILE A 359 -28.76 -32.86 -16.48
N SER A 360 -30.03 -32.81 -16.06
CA SER A 360 -31.06 -32.04 -16.76
C SER A 360 -31.26 -30.71 -16.06
N ASP A 361 -31.09 -29.61 -16.80
CA ASP A 361 -31.34 -28.25 -16.32
C ASP A 361 -32.64 -27.69 -16.92
N PRO A 362 -33.72 -27.57 -16.10
CA PRO A 362 -34.98 -26.94 -16.51
C PRO A 362 -34.98 -25.42 -16.34
N GLY A 363 -33.86 -24.80 -15.92
CA GLY A 363 -33.72 -23.39 -15.60
C GLY A 363 -33.90 -23.06 -14.10
N TYR A 364 -33.97 -24.07 -13.28
CA TYR A 364 -34.07 -23.92 -11.82
C TYR A 364 -33.72 -25.20 -11.07
N PHE A 365 -33.43 -25.04 -9.78
CA PHE A 365 -33.20 -26.12 -8.83
C PHE A 365 -34.03 -25.85 -7.56
N ASP A 366 -34.95 -26.78 -7.24
CA ASP A 366 -35.74 -26.71 -6.03
C ASP A 366 -35.06 -27.44 -4.88
N PHE A 367 -34.95 -26.76 -3.73
CA PHE A 367 -34.44 -27.35 -2.50
C PHE A 367 -35.23 -26.86 -1.31
N GLY A 368 -35.91 -27.77 -0.63
CA GLY A 368 -36.85 -27.45 0.42
C GLY A 368 -38.00 -26.56 -0.09
N ASN A 369 -38.18 -25.41 0.55
CA ASN A 369 -39.21 -24.42 0.16
C ASN A 369 -38.63 -23.28 -0.71
N HIS A 370 -37.42 -23.43 -1.24
CA HIS A 370 -36.76 -22.39 -2.03
C HIS A 370 -36.39 -22.86 -3.44
N THR A 371 -36.67 -22.02 -4.44
CA THR A 371 -36.30 -22.24 -5.84
C THR A 371 -35.09 -21.40 -6.22
N PHE A 372 -33.98 -22.04 -6.49
CA PHE A 372 -32.77 -21.42 -7.03
C PHE A 372 -32.89 -21.38 -8.56
N ARG A 373 -32.80 -20.19 -9.12
CA ARG A 373 -32.98 -20.00 -10.56
C ARG A 373 -31.63 -20.03 -11.29
N ASP A 374 -31.64 -20.61 -12.49
CA ASP A 374 -30.54 -20.50 -13.45
C ASP A 374 -30.61 -19.12 -14.12
N ASP A 375 -29.49 -18.61 -14.63
CA ASP A 375 -29.41 -17.35 -15.36
C ASP A 375 -30.13 -17.43 -16.73
N LYS A 376 -30.18 -18.62 -17.33
CA LYS A 376 -30.87 -18.89 -18.59
C LYS A 376 -32.32 -19.30 -18.33
N LYS A 377 -33.23 -18.43 -18.71
CA LYS A 377 -34.66 -18.72 -18.63
C LYS A 377 -35.04 -19.93 -19.53
N GLY A 378 -35.58 -20.97 -18.92
CA GLY A 378 -35.92 -22.25 -19.58
C GLY A 378 -34.78 -23.27 -19.55
N GLY A 379 -33.66 -22.93 -18.96
CA GLY A 379 -32.55 -23.85 -18.71
C GLY A 379 -31.66 -24.15 -19.90
N HIS A 380 -30.65 -24.99 -19.65
CA HIS A 380 -29.64 -25.41 -20.66
C HIS A 380 -29.92 -26.82 -21.22
N GLY A 381 -30.99 -27.49 -20.75
CA GLY A 381 -31.32 -28.84 -21.15
C GLY A 381 -30.34 -29.88 -20.56
N ILE A 382 -29.82 -30.78 -21.38
CA ILE A 382 -28.83 -31.76 -20.93
C ILE A 382 -27.45 -31.07 -20.86
N VAL A 383 -26.82 -31.15 -19.70
CA VAL A 383 -25.58 -30.44 -19.36
C VAL A 383 -24.58 -31.41 -18.75
N ASP A 384 -23.42 -31.55 -19.39
CA ASP A 384 -22.22 -32.19 -18.83
C ASP A 384 -21.28 -31.15 -18.19
N MET A 385 -20.12 -31.58 -17.70
CA MET A 385 -19.17 -30.68 -17.06
C MET A 385 -18.63 -29.60 -18.01
N GLN A 386 -18.27 -29.95 -19.24
CA GLN A 386 -17.75 -28.99 -20.22
C GLN A 386 -18.81 -27.92 -20.51
N LYS A 387 -20.02 -28.32 -20.87
CA LYS A 387 -21.13 -27.41 -21.16
C LYS A 387 -21.48 -26.54 -19.95
N SER A 388 -21.42 -27.09 -18.73
CA SER A 388 -21.68 -26.34 -17.49
C SER A 388 -20.72 -25.15 -17.30
N ILE A 389 -19.46 -25.29 -17.71
CA ILE A 389 -18.45 -24.22 -17.67
C ILE A 389 -18.66 -23.25 -18.84
N VAL A 390 -18.83 -23.78 -20.07
CA VAL A 390 -18.94 -23.01 -21.32
C VAL A 390 -20.15 -22.09 -21.31
N GLU A 391 -21.34 -22.64 -21.00
CA GLU A 391 -22.60 -21.88 -20.94
C GLU A 391 -22.88 -21.30 -19.54
N SER A 392 -22.03 -21.59 -18.56
CA SER A 392 -22.15 -21.07 -17.18
C SER A 392 -23.40 -21.54 -16.42
N CYS A 393 -23.90 -22.76 -16.66
CA CYS A 393 -25.12 -23.32 -16.05
C CYS A 393 -25.06 -23.30 -14.52
N ASP A 394 -25.94 -22.56 -13.87
CA ASP A 394 -25.99 -22.47 -12.40
C ASP A 394 -26.56 -23.74 -11.77
N THR A 395 -27.58 -24.33 -12.37
CA THR A 395 -28.25 -25.55 -11.88
C THR A 395 -27.27 -26.69 -11.67
N TYR A 396 -26.29 -26.88 -12.59
CA TYR A 396 -25.26 -27.89 -12.45
C TYR A 396 -24.49 -27.72 -11.13
N TYR A 397 -24.11 -26.51 -10.78
CA TYR A 397 -23.32 -26.19 -9.59
C TYR A 397 -24.16 -26.13 -8.30
N TYR A 398 -25.44 -25.85 -8.37
CA TYR A 398 -26.35 -26.00 -7.23
C TYR A 398 -26.43 -27.47 -6.79
N MET A 399 -26.64 -28.37 -7.75
CA MET A 399 -26.65 -29.81 -7.49
C MET A 399 -25.30 -30.31 -6.99
N LEU A 400 -24.21 -29.85 -7.62
CA LEU A 400 -22.86 -30.23 -7.24
C LEU A 400 -22.52 -29.79 -5.81
N ALA A 401 -22.85 -28.54 -5.44
CA ALA A 401 -22.60 -28.02 -4.09
C ALA A 401 -23.33 -28.82 -3.02
N ARG A 402 -24.60 -29.18 -3.27
CA ARG A 402 -25.35 -30.08 -2.39
C ARG A 402 -24.63 -31.43 -2.22
N ASP A 403 -24.21 -32.04 -3.32
CA ASP A 403 -23.60 -33.39 -3.31
C ASP A 403 -22.21 -33.41 -2.66
N MET A 404 -21.48 -32.29 -2.67
CA MET A 404 -20.18 -32.15 -2.02
C MET A 404 -20.31 -31.74 -0.54
N GLY A 405 -21.23 -30.84 -0.21
CA GLY A 405 -21.31 -30.22 1.10
C GLY A 405 -20.21 -29.18 1.36
N VAL A 406 -20.48 -28.25 2.29
CA VAL A 406 -19.63 -27.09 2.52
C VAL A 406 -18.21 -27.43 2.94
N ASN A 407 -18.01 -28.46 3.79
CA ASN A 407 -16.68 -28.76 4.30
C ASN A 407 -15.77 -29.36 3.21
N MET A 408 -16.29 -30.27 2.37
CA MET A 408 -15.52 -30.81 1.25
C MET A 408 -15.12 -29.71 0.25
N ILE A 409 -16.05 -28.76 -0.02
CA ILE A 409 -15.74 -27.58 -0.83
C ILE A 409 -14.62 -26.77 -0.17
N ALA A 410 -14.73 -26.44 1.11
CA ALA A 410 -13.74 -25.66 1.83
C ALA A 410 -12.36 -26.34 1.88
N ASP A 411 -12.32 -27.66 2.13
CA ASP A 411 -11.06 -28.43 2.22
C ASP A 411 -10.32 -28.48 0.89
N PHE A 412 -11.04 -28.54 -0.24
CA PHE A 412 -10.43 -28.47 -1.57
C PHE A 412 -9.99 -27.04 -1.94
N MET A 413 -10.79 -26.03 -1.62
CA MET A 413 -10.50 -24.64 -2.02
C MET A 413 -9.38 -23.98 -1.19
N ARG A 414 -9.22 -24.40 0.06
CA ARG A 414 -8.21 -23.83 0.96
C ARG A 414 -6.77 -23.96 0.45
N PRO A 415 -6.30 -25.14 -0.01
CA PRO A 415 -4.98 -25.27 -0.62
C PRO A 415 -4.79 -24.44 -1.89
N LEU A 416 -5.85 -24.11 -2.63
CA LEU A 416 -5.77 -23.23 -3.79
C LEU A 416 -5.54 -21.74 -3.39
N GLY A 417 -5.65 -21.41 -2.08
CA GLY A 417 -5.40 -20.08 -1.54
C GLY A 417 -6.67 -19.27 -1.18
N PHE A 418 -7.86 -19.81 -1.42
CA PHE A 418 -9.10 -19.13 -1.04
C PHE A 418 -9.24 -19.03 0.49
N GLY A 419 -9.61 -17.83 0.98
CA GLY A 419 -9.72 -17.55 2.40
C GLY A 419 -8.38 -17.57 3.15
N GLN A 420 -7.25 -17.48 2.44
CA GLN A 420 -5.89 -17.47 2.99
C GLN A 420 -5.16 -16.19 2.55
N ILE A 421 -4.18 -15.75 3.36
CA ILE A 421 -3.23 -14.72 2.96
C ILE A 421 -2.26 -15.36 1.96
N THR A 422 -2.10 -14.75 0.78
CA THR A 422 -1.20 -15.24 -0.27
C THR A 422 0.26 -15.06 0.10
N GLY A 423 0.53 -14.12 1.01
CA GLY A 423 1.87 -13.75 1.45
C GLY A 423 2.61 -12.86 0.46
N ILE A 424 1.88 -12.14 -0.40
CA ILE A 424 2.47 -11.10 -1.24
C ILE A 424 3.30 -10.12 -0.40
N ASP A 425 4.32 -9.55 -0.98
CA ASP A 425 5.25 -8.62 -0.33
C ASP A 425 4.68 -7.20 -0.12
N LEU A 426 3.36 -7.12 0.13
CA LEU A 426 2.64 -5.91 0.57
C LEU A 426 1.99 -6.13 1.94
N GLN A 427 2.01 -5.09 2.77
CA GLN A 427 1.36 -5.13 4.08
C GLN A 427 -0.15 -4.90 3.97
N GLY A 428 -0.92 -5.58 4.83
CA GLY A 428 -2.34 -5.33 5.00
C GLY A 428 -3.25 -6.09 4.03
N GLU A 429 -2.82 -7.27 3.55
CA GLU A 429 -3.63 -8.19 2.76
C GLU A 429 -4.85 -8.69 3.56
N ALA A 430 -6.02 -8.70 2.92
CA ALA A 430 -7.24 -9.23 3.51
C ALA A 430 -7.34 -10.75 3.27
N ARG A 431 -7.75 -11.47 4.32
CA ARG A 431 -7.86 -12.93 4.28
C ARG A 431 -9.02 -13.44 3.41
N GLY A 432 -10.06 -12.61 3.17
CA GLY A 432 -11.29 -13.10 2.55
C GLY A 432 -12.08 -14.06 3.44
N VAL A 433 -13.13 -14.66 2.87
CA VAL A 433 -14.01 -15.61 3.57
C VAL A 433 -14.19 -16.86 2.71
N LEU A 434 -13.66 -17.99 3.19
CA LEU A 434 -13.97 -19.33 2.71
C LEU A 434 -14.90 -20.00 3.73
N PRO A 435 -16.19 -20.13 3.43
CA PRO A 435 -17.17 -20.65 4.38
C PRO A 435 -16.97 -22.13 4.67
N SER A 436 -17.16 -22.52 5.94
CA SER A 436 -17.21 -23.88 6.43
C SER A 436 -18.10 -23.94 7.67
N THR A 437 -18.45 -25.13 8.16
CA THR A 437 -19.18 -25.27 9.43
C THR A 437 -18.40 -24.66 10.58
N GLU A 438 -17.08 -24.85 10.60
CA GLU A 438 -16.17 -24.28 11.60
C GLU A 438 -16.10 -22.75 11.50
N TRP A 439 -15.92 -22.21 10.28
CA TRP A 439 -15.93 -20.77 10.05
C TRP A 439 -17.21 -20.12 10.58
N LYS A 440 -18.37 -20.70 10.28
CA LYS A 440 -19.67 -20.17 10.72
C LYS A 440 -19.78 -20.17 12.23
N LYS A 441 -19.36 -21.27 12.88
CA LYS A 441 -19.35 -21.39 14.34
C LYS A 441 -18.47 -20.32 15.01
N ASN A 442 -17.31 -20.02 14.41
CA ASN A 442 -16.35 -19.07 14.96
C ASN A 442 -16.72 -17.61 14.66
N THR A 443 -17.47 -17.34 13.60
CA THR A 443 -17.83 -15.99 13.15
C THR A 443 -19.05 -15.43 13.87
N PHE A 444 -20.10 -16.25 14.04
CA PHE A 444 -21.36 -15.81 14.62
C PHE A 444 -21.38 -16.01 16.13
N LYS A 445 -21.87 -15.00 16.86
CA LYS A 445 -21.91 -15.03 18.34
C LYS A 445 -23.12 -15.80 18.89
N LYS A 446 -24.26 -15.79 18.19
CA LYS A 446 -25.49 -16.40 18.63
C LYS A 446 -25.55 -17.88 18.25
N PRO A 447 -25.85 -18.83 19.17
CA PRO A 447 -25.84 -20.28 18.88
C PRO A 447 -26.72 -20.67 17.70
N GLU A 448 -27.90 -20.04 17.56
CA GLU A 448 -28.82 -20.29 16.46
C GLU A 448 -28.27 -19.91 15.09
N GLN A 449 -27.34 -18.95 15.03
CA GLN A 449 -26.65 -18.51 13.80
C GLN A 449 -25.41 -19.34 13.48
N GLN A 450 -24.91 -20.11 14.45
CA GLN A 450 -23.70 -20.95 14.27
C GLN A 450 -24.01 -22.24 13.51
N LYS A 451 -25.27 -22.69 13.51
CA LYS A 451 -25.69 -23.90 12.82
C LYS A 451 -25.62 -23.70 11.31
N TRP A 452 -24.97 -24.63 10.59
CA TRP A 452 -24.98 -24.68 9.14
C TRP A 452 -26.23 -25.36 8.62
N TYR A 453 -26.89 -24.75 7.67
CA TYR A 453 -28.05 -25.34 6.99
C TYR A 453 -27.66 -25.71 5.55
N GLU A 454 -28.11 -26.86 5.05
CA GLU A 454 -27.74 -27.34 3.70
C GLU A 454 -28.10 -26.34 2.60
N GLY A 455 -29.21 -25.61 2.72
CA GLY A 455 -29.59 -24.57 1.77
C GLY A 455 -28.56 -23.46 1.60
N GLU A 456 -27.73 -23.18 2.61
CA GLU A 456 -26.64 -22.19 2.53
C GLU A 456 -25.50 -22.68 1.64
N THR A 457 -25.35 -24.00 1.47
CA THR A 457 -24.32 -24.60 0.60
C THR A 457 -24.64 -24.40 -0.88
N ILE A 458 -25.93 -24.37 -1.24
CA ILE A 458 -26.37 -24.33 -2.65
C ILE A 458 -25.75 -23.13 -3.39
N SER A 459 -25.89 -21.94 -2.83
CA SER A 459 -25.34 -20.71 -3.44
C SER A 459 -23.82 -20.67 -3.47
N LEU A 460 -23.13 -21.45 -2.63
CA LEU A 460 -21.66 -21.50 -2.65
C LEU A 460 -21.15 -22.12 -3.96
N GLY A 461 -21.91 -23.03 -4.57
CA GLY A 461 -21.53 -23.68 -5.83
C GLY A 461 -21.32 -22.72 -6.98
N ILE A 462 -22.03 -21.62 -7.00
CA ILE A 462 -21.94 -20.57 -8.03
C ILE A 462 -21.08 -19.37 -7.56
N GLY A 463 -20.34 -19.51 -6.46
CA GLY A 463 -19.48 -18.44 -5.93
C GLY A 463 -20.23 -17.29 -5.27
N GLN A 464 -21.44 -17.53 -4.78
CA GLN A 464 -22.28 -16.57 -4.03
C GLN A 464 -22.39 -16.99 -2.55
N GLY A 465 -23.36 -16.43 -1.83
CA GLY A 465 -23.56 -16.68 -0.40
C GLY A 465 -22.46 -16.04 0.44
N TYR A 466 -21.80 -16.82 1.31
CA TYR A 466 -20.74 -16.33 2.19
C TYR A 466 -19.35 -16.28 1.51
N ASN A 467 -19.21 -16.76 0.27
CA ASN A 467 -17.95 -16.66 -0.47
C ASN A 467 -17.57 -15.19 -0.68
N ALA A 468 -16.39 -14.77 -0.19
CA ALA A 468 -15.88 -13.41 -0.41
C ALA A 468 -14.35 -13.44 -0.46
N PHE A 469 -13.77 -13.16 -1.63
CA PHE A 469 -12.33 -13.26 -1.87
C PHE A 469 -11.76 -12.00 -2.49
N THR A 470 -10.47 -11.77 -2.28
CA THR A 470 -9.77 -10.69 -2.99
C THR A 470 -9.50 -11.09 -4.44
N ILE A 471 -9.33 -10.10 -5.31
CA ILE A 471 -8.94 -10.35 -6.71
C ILE A 471 -7.53 -10.97 -6.78
N LEU A 472 -6.67 -10.62 -5.83
CA LEU A 472 -5.36 -11.27 -5.67
C LEU A 472 -5.50 -12.77 -5.38
N GLN A 473 -6.38 -13.17 -4.45
CA GLN A 473 -6.65 -14.58 -4.17
C GLN A 473 -7.20 -15.32 -5.38
N LEU A 474 -8.10 -14.69 -6.12
CA LEU A 474 -8.70 -15.29 -7.32
C LEU A 474 -7.65 -15.49 -8.43
N ALA A 475 -6.76 -14.49 -8.64
CA ALA A 475 -5.63 -14.60 -9.57
C ALA A 475 -4.64 -15.69 -9.15
N HIS A 476 -4.30 -15.71 -7.86
CA HIS A 476 -3.37 -16.71 -7.29
C HIS A 476 -3.93 -18.12 -7.40
N ALA A 477 -5.20 -18.34 -7.05
CA ALA A 477 -5.83 -19.65 -7.20
C ALA A 477 -5.85 -20.13 -8.66
N MET A 478 -6.12 -19.23 -9.61
CA MET A 478 -6.06 -19.58 -11.03
C MET A 478 -4.62 -19.84 -11.51
N ALA A 479 -3.63 -19.11 -10.99
CA ALA A 479 -2.22 -19.33 -11.27
C ALA A 479 -1.79 -20.72 -10.79
N ASN A 480 -2.24 -21.16 -9.61
CA ASN A 480 -1.95 -22.49 -9.06
C ASN A 480 -2.51 -23.61 -9.93
N VAL A 481 -3.74 -23.46 -10.45
CA VAL A 481 -4.33 -24.42 -11.42
C VAL A 481 -3.58 -24.39 -12.75
N ALA A 482 -3.30 -23.19 -13.29
CA ALA A 482 -2.57 -23.01 -14.54
C ALA A 482 -1.15 -23.59 -14.49
N ASN A 483 -0.53 -23.60 -13.31
CA ASN A 483 0.79 -24.16 -13.01
C ASN A 483 0.74 -25.62 -12.50
N ASN A 484 -0.32 -26.35 -12.82
CA ASN A 484 -0.49 -27.76 -12.49
C ASN A 484 -0.32 -28.09 -10.99
N GLY A 485 -0.89 -27.26 -10.12
CA GLY A 485 -0.86 -27.44 -8.66
C GLY A 485 0.40 -26.94 -7.97
N ILE A 486 1.40 -26.43 -8.69
CA ILE A 486 2.58 -25.79 -8.08
C ILE A 486 2.20 -24.41 -7.60
N VAL A 487 2.26 -24.19 -6.29
CA VAL A 487 1.88 -22.91 -5.66
C VAL A 487 3.12 -22.06 -5.47
N MET A 488 3.23 -21.01 -6.27
CA MET A 488 4.30 -20.03 -6.17
C MET A 488 3.85 -18.87 -5.29
N LYS A 489 4.75 -18.38 -4.41
CA LYS A 489 4.47 -17.19 -3.61
C LYS A 489 4.42 -15.95 -4.52
N PRO A 490 3.29 -15.21 -4.59
CA PRO A 490 3.23 -14.00 -5.39
C PRO A 490 4.13 -12.92 -4.82
N HIS A 491 4.82 -12.18 -5.69
CA HIS A 491 5.72 -11.10 -5.29
C HIS A 491 5.78 -9.98 -6.34
N LEU A 492 6.01 -8.76 -5.84
CA LEU A 492 6.12 -7.55 -6.64
C LEU A 492 7.57 -7.16 -6.89
N VAL A 493 8.47 -7.52 -5.98
CA VAL A 493 9.88 -7.16 -6.09
C VAL A 493 10.68 -8.31 -6.66
N LYS A 494 11.24 -8.07 -7.85
CA LYS A 494 12.07 -9.00 -8.61
C LYS A 494 13.53 -8.95 -8.22
N ALA A 495 14.03 -7.77 -7.83
CA ALA A 495 15.42 -7.60 -7.40
C ALA A 495 15.59 -6.37 -6.50
N ILE A 496 16.62 -6.44 -5.67
CA ILE A 496 17.18 -5.28 -4.98
C ILE A 496 18.50 -4.91 -5.67
N GLU A 497 18.62 -3.66 -6.11
CA GLU A 497 19.77 -3.16 -6.86
C GLU A 497 20.56 -2.17 -5.99
N ASP A 498 21.87 -2.35 -5.93
CA ASP A 498 22.78 -1.36 -5.33
C ASP A 498 22.87 -0.10 -6.20
N PRO A 499 22.65 1.11 -5.64
CA PRO A 499 22.57 2.34 -6.43
C PRO A 499 23.89 2.74 -7.11
N PHE A 500 25.04 2.29 -6.60
CA PHE A 500 26.37 2.65 -7.12
C PHE A 500 26.92 1.60 -8.08
N THR A 501 26.92 0.34 -7.64
CA THR A 501 27.52 -0.76 -8.41
C THR A 501 26.58 -1.33 -9.45
N ARG A 502 25.27 -1.04 -9.34
CA ARG A 502 24.18 -1.64 -10.14
C ARG A 502 24.07 -3.16 -10.02
N ASN A 503 24.75 -3.74 -9.05
CA ASN A 503 24.60 -5.16 -8.75
C ASN A 503 23.20 -5.45 -8.25
N ARG A 504 22.57 -6.52 -8.79
CA ARG A 504 21.23 -6.94 -8.47
C ARG A 504 21.26 -8.23 -7.66
N VAL A 505 20.61 -8.23 -6.52
CA VAL A 505 20.25 -9.44 -5.77
C VAL A 505 18.83 -9.80 -6.19
N LEU A 506 18.72 -10.90 -6.94
CA LEU A 506 17.42 -11.35 -7.45
C LEU A 506 16.60 -11.97 -6.33
N THR A 507 15.30 -11.70 -6.33
CA THR A 507 14.33 -12.48 -5.55
C THR A 507 14.20 -13.86 -6.19
N THR A 508 14.58 -14.90 -5.44
CA THR A 508 14.41 -16.27 -5.94
C THR A 508 12.92 -16.62 -5.88
N PRO A 509 12.31 -17.02 -7.02
CA PRO A 509 10.94 -17.54 -7.01
C PRO A 509 10.80 -18.66 -5.99
N LYS A 510 9.81 -18.54 -5.10
CA LYS A 510 9.64 -19.50 -4.00
C LYS A 510 8.40 -20.36 -4.24
N GLU A 511 8.61 -21.64 -4.48
CA GLU A 511 7.54 -22.64 -4.35
C GLU A 511 7.13 -22.73 -2.88
N SER A 512 5.88 -22.45 -2.59
CA SER A 512 5.34 -22.52 -1.22
C SER A 512 5.02 -23.96 -0.85
N TYR A 513 4.30 -24.63 -1.73
CA TYR A 513 3.91 -26.04 -1.63
C TYR A 513 3.36 -26.52 -2.98
N ARG A 514 3.03 -27.80 -3.06
CA ARG A 514 2.40 -28.42 -4.22
C ARG A 514 1.07 -29.04 -3.81
N ILE A 515 0.03 -28.78 -4.59
CA ILE A 515 -1.27 -29.41 -4.47
C ILE A 515 -1.24 -30.65 -5.37
N ASP A 516 -1.54 -31.82 -4.81
CA ASP A 516 -1.63 -33.05 -5.57
C ASP A 516 -2.93 -33.06 -6.38
N LEU A 517 -2.85 -32.65 -7.64
CA LEU A 517 -3.95 -32.59 -8.60
C LEU A 517 -3.68 -33.55 -9.78
N ASN A 518 -4.71 -34.26 -10.20
CA ASN A 518 -4.62 -35.10 -11.39
C ASN A 518 -4.50 -34.24 -12.65
N ALA A 519 -3.44 -34.46 -13.43
CA ALA A 519 -3.17 -33.70 -14.64
C ALA A 519 -4.32 -33.80 -15.69
N GLU A 520 -4.96 -34.98 -15.80
CA GLU A 520 -6.09 -35.18 -16.71
C GLU A 520 -7.30 -34.30 -16.29
N ASN A 521 -7.55 -34.21 -14.98
CA ASN A 521 -8.63 -33.35 -14.45
C ASN A 521 -8.37 -31.88 -14.73
N ILE A 522 -7.11 -31.43 -14.55
CA ILE A 522 -6.73 -30.04 -14.89
C ILE A 522 -6.95 -29.76 -16.37
N GLU A 523 -6.55 -30.69 -17.25
CA GLU A 523 -6.72 -30.56 -18.69
C GLU A 523 -8.19 -30.49 -19.12
N VAL A 524 -9.09 -31.25 -18.48
CA VAL A 524 -10.54 -31.16 -18.70
C VAL A 524 -11.03 -29.75 -18.42
N ILE A 525 -10.62 -29.16 -17.29
CA ILE A 525 -11.02 -27.82 -16.90
C ILE A 525 -10.42 -26.75 -17.81
N LYS A 526 -9.11 -26.84 -18.13
CA LYS A 526 -8.45 -25.90 -19.04
C LYS A 526 -9.12 -25.90 -20.42
N LYS A 527 -9.42 -27.06 -20.99
CA LYS A 527 -10.13 -27.18 -22.28
C LYS A 527 -11.52 -26.55 -22.22
N ALA A 528 -12.29 -26.81 -21.17
CA ALA A 528 -13.60 -26.19 -21.00
C ALA A 528 -13.50 -24.66 -20.90
N MET A 529 -12.49 -24.13 -20.20
CA MET A 529 -12.24 -22.69 -20.12
C MET A 529 -11.79 -22.07 -21.45
N VAL A 530 -11.08 -22.81 -22.31
CA VAL A 530 -10.79 -22.36 -23.69
C VAL A 530 -12.07 -22.25 -24.50
N GLU A 531 -12.96 -23.22 -24.39
CA GLU A 531 -14.24 -23.20 -25.10
C GLU A 531 -15.17 -22.06 -24.62
N VAL A 532 -15.06 -21.56 -23.40
CA VAL A 532 -15.77 -20.34 -22.95
C VAL A 532 -15.46 -19.16 -23.88
N ASN A 533 -14.22 -19.04 -24.37
CA ASN A 533 -13.76 -17.96 -25.25
C ASN A 533 -13.98 -18.27 -26.73
N ASN A 534 -14.12 -19.54 -27.12
CA ASN A 534 -14.37 -19.93 -28.51
C ASN A 534 -15.87 -19.86 -28.86
N SER A 535 -16.71 -20.45 -28.01
CA SER A 535 -18.14 -20.66 -28.28
C SER A 535 -19.07 -20.25 -27.12
N GLY A 536 -18.50 -19.97 -25.94
CA GLY A 536 -19.25 -19.70 -24.71
C GLY A 536 -19.51 -18.23 -24.42
N THR A 537 -19.63 -17.92 -23.13
CA THR A 537 -20.09 -16.61 -22.62
C THR A 537 -19.21 -15.43 -23.01
N SER A 538 -17.91 -15.63 -23.29
CA SER A 538 -16.97 -14.55 -23.70
C SER A 538 -16.53 -14.62 -25.16
N ALA A 539 -17.13 -15.49 -25.99
CA ALA A 539 -16.73 -15.68 -27.39
C ALA A 539 -16.70 -14.39 -28.22
N ALA A 540 -17.65 -13.48 -27.99
CA ALA A 540 -17.70 -12.19 -28.68
C ALA A 540 -16.45 -11.32 -28.40
N ALA A 541 -15.97 -11.30 -27.15
CA ALA A 541 -14.80 -10.51 -26.75
C ALA A 541 -13.49 -11.10 -27.29
N PHE A 542 -13.39 -12.43 -27.43
CA PHE A 542 -12.17 -13.13 -27.85
C PHE A 542 -12.15 -13.51 -29.35
N LYS A 543 -13.14 -13.09 -30.12
CA LYS A 543 -13.17 -13.33 -31.56
C LYS A 543 -11.91 -12.77 -32.25
N GLY A 544 -11.20 -13.60 -32.98
CA GLY A 544 -10.02 -13.20 -33.76
C GLY A 544 -8.73 -13.07 -32.97
N THR A 545 -8.61 -13.70 -31.77
CA THR A 545 -7.33 -13.89 -31.09
C THR A 545 -6.40 -14.76 -31.92
N GLY A 546 -5.10 -14.39 -32.00
CA GLY A 546 -4.05 -15.17 -32.63
C GLY A 546 -3.50 -16.31 -31.74
N TYR A 547 -3.96 -16.43 -30.50
CA TYR A 547 -3.53 -17.40 -29.49
C TYR A 547 -4.74 -17.93 -28.71
N GLN A 548 -4.60 -19.10 -28.09
CA GLN A 548 -5.66 -19.68 -27.29
C GLN A 548 -5.65 -19.11 -25.87
N VAL A 549 -6.83 -18.79 -25.35
CA VAL A 549 -7.03 -18.24 -24.00
C VAL A 549 -8.07 -19.07 -23.27
N GLY A 550 -7.71 -19.59 -22.10
CA GLY A 550 -8.71 -20.12 -21.17
C GLY A 550 -9.31 -18.99 -20.35
N GLY A 551 -10.62 -18.93 -20.20
CA GLY A 551 -11.26 -17.86 -19.43
C GLY A 551 -12.60 -18.26 -18.82
N LYS A 552 -13.10 -17.42 -17.91
CA LYS A 552 -14.45 -17.55 -17.32
C LYS A 552 -14.98 -16.20 -16.90
N THR A 553 -16.16 -15.88 -17.39
CA THR A 553 -16.94 -14.70 -16.98
C THR A 553 -17.57 -14.94 -15.61
N GLY A 554 -17.73 -13.87 -14.84
CA GLY A 554 -18.49 -13.87 -13.60
C GLY A 554 -19.37 -12.63 -13.50
N THR A 555 -20.47 -12.79 -12.80
CA THR A 555 -21.35 -11.70 -12.38
C THR A 555 -21.65 -11.93 -10.91
N ALA A 556 -21.25 -10.99 -10.06
CA ALA A 556 -21.47 -11.08 -8.62
C ALA A 556 -22.59 -10.15 -8.20
N GLN A 557 -23.65 -10.70 -7.64
CA GLN A 557 -24.78 -9.94 -7.17
C GLN A 557 -24.40 -9.10 -5.95
N VAL A 558 -24.72 -7.80 -6.01
CA VAL A 558 -24.50 -6.86 -4.91
C VAL A 558 -25.69 -6.88 -3.95
N PHE A 559 -26.90 -7.08 -4.51
CA PHE A 559 -28.15 -7.12 -3.76
C PHE A 559 -29.03 -8.30 -4.22
N SER A 560 -29.70 -8.92 -3.26
CA SER A 560 -30.75 -9.91 -3.54
C SER A 560 -32.04 -9.19 -3.99
N LEU A 561 -32.03 -8.62 -5.18
CA LEU A 561 -33.25 -8.14 -5.82
C LEU A 561 -34.00 -9.34 -6.42
N ASN A 562 -35.33 -9.38 -6.29
CA ASN A 562 -36.13 -10.31 -7.06
C ASN A 562 -35.81 -10.13 -8.55
N SER A 563 -35.54 -11.22 -9.27
CA SER A 563 -35.08 -11.20 -10.68
C SER A 563 -36.01 -10.44 -11.63
N LYS A 564 -37.23 -10.08 -11.20
CA LYS A 564 -38.18 -9.26 -11.94
C LYS A 564 -37.85 -7.76 -11.91
N ASP A 565 -37.14 -7.30 -10.89
CA ASP A 565 -36.90 -5.88 -10.62
C ASP A 565 -35.50 -5.41 -11.08
N TYR A 566 -34.59 -6.36 -11.37
CA TYR A 566 -33.26 -6.02 -11.88
C TYR A 566 -33.31 -5.68 -13.37
N LYS A 567 -33.20 -4.39 -13.67
CA LYS A 567 -33.00 -3.90 -15.05
C LYS A 567 -31.71 -3.07 -15.07
N HIS A 568 -30.67 -3.55 -15.73
CA HIS A 568 -29.35 -2.93 -15.78
C HIS A 568 -29.39 -1.42 -16.07
N GLY A 569 -30.25 -0.95 -16.97
CA GLY A 569 -30.35 0.46 -17.32
C GLY A 569 -31.10 1.36 -16.31
N SER A 570 -31.95 0.80 -15.44
CA SER A 570 -32.75 1.55 -14.46
C SER A 570 -32.28 1.38 -13.00
N THR A 571 -31.36 0.42 -12.74
CA THR A 571 -30.81 0.20 -11.40
C THR A 571 -29.75 1.26 -11.09
N ALA A 572 -29.82 1.86 -9.89
CA ALA A 572 -28.82 2.82 -9.43
C ALA A 572 -27.41 2.20 -9.50
N GLU A 573 -26.41 2.98 -9.88
CA GLU A 573 -25.07 2.49 -10.19
C GLU A 573 -24.52 1.56 -9.10
N PHE A 574 -24.54 2.01 -7.83
CA PHE A 574 -23.99 1.24 -6.70
C PHE A 574 -24.74 -0.05 -6.35
N LEU A 575 -25.89 -0.29 -6.94
CA LEU A 575 -26.70 -1.49 -6.76
C LEU A 575 -26.56 -2.48 -7.93
N ARG A 576 -25.84 -2.11 -8.98
CA ARG A 576 -25.59 -3.02 -10.11
C ARG A 576 -24.61 -4.09 -9.72
N ASP A 577 -24.72 -5.24 -10.36
CA ASP A 577 -23.82 -6.37 -10.16
C ASP A 577 -22.37 -6.02 -10.53
N HIS A 578 -21.42 -6.72 -9.94
CA HIS A 578 -20.02 -6.62 -10.30
C HIS A 578 -19.71 -7.54 -11.48
N ALA A 579 -19.00 -7.01 -12.48
CA ALA A 579 -18.50 -7.78 -13.60
C ALA A 579 -17.12 -8.37 -13.27
N LEU A 580 -16.97 -9.69 -13.33
CA LEU A 580 -15.70 -10.38 -13.07
C LEU A 580 -15.23 -11.15 -14.31
N TYR A 581 -13.92 -11.37 -14.36
CA TYR A 581 -13.30 -12.24 -15.33
C TYR A 581 -12.01 -12.85 -14.79
N ILE A 582 -11.78 -14.14 -15.10
CA ILE A 582 -10.49 -14.81 -14.89
C ILE A 582 -10.02 -15.37 -16.21
N ALA A 583 -8.71 -15.37 -16.45
CA ALA A 583 -8.12 -15.95 -17.65
C ALA A 583 -6.69 -16.42 -17.44
N PHE A 584 -6.23 -17.30 -18.31
CA PHE A 584 -4.83 -17.66 -18.47
C PHE A 584 -4.47 -17.74 -19.96
N ALA A 585 -3.26 -17.35 -20.32
CA ALA A 585 -2.78 -17.36 -21.69
C ALA A 585 -1.25 -17.51 -21.77
N PRO A 586 -0.69 -18.08 -22.87
CA PRO A 586 -1.38 -18.97 -23.81
C PRO A 586 -1.92 -20.24 -23.11
N ALA A 587 -2.97 -20.88 -23.66
CA ALA A 587 -3.65 -21.97 -22.95
C ALA A 587 -2.79 -23.23 -22.76
N ASP A 588 -1.88 -23.52 -23.71
CA ASP A 588 -0.96 -24.66 -23.69
C ASP A 588 0.19 -24.48 -22.68
N LYS A 589 0.75 -23.26 -22.62
CA LYS A 589 1.84 -22.91 -21.69
C LYS A 589 1.59 -21.52 -21.10
N PRO A 590 0.77 -21.41 -20.04
CA PRO A 590 0.41 -20.14 -19.47
C PRO A 590 1.60 -19.33 -18.97
N THR A 591 1.78 -18.12 -19.49
CA THR A 591 2.78 -17.15 -19.04
C THR A 591 2.15 -15.99 -18.26
N ILE A 592 0.83 -15.86 -18.35
CA ILE A 592 0.05 -14.87 -17.62
C ILE A 592 -1.28 -15.44 -17.17
N VAL A 593 -1.64 -15.15 -15.94
CA VAL A 593 -2.97 -15.37 -15.38
C VAL A 593 -3.54 -14.03 -14.94
N ILE A 594 -4.82 -13.80 -15.23
CA ILE A 594 -5.53 -12.56 -14.90
C ILE A 594 -6.74 -12.89 -14.04
N ALA A 595 -6.97 -12.09 -13.01
CA ALA A 595 -8.27 -11.95 -12.36
C ALA A 595 -8.63 -10.48 -12.23
N MET A 596 -9.90 -10.16 -12.44
CA MET A 596 -10.36 -8.78 -12.36
C MET A 596 -11.81 -8.65 -11.93
N VAL A 597 -12.13 -7.48 -11.41
CA VAL A 597 -13.50 -7.02 -11.13
C VAL A 597 -13.69 -5.60 -11.63
N VAL A 598 -14.81 -5.35 -12.30
CA VAL A 598 -15.32 -4.01 -12.59
C VAL A 598 -16.56 -3.82 -11.72
N GLU A 599 -16.43 -2.98 -10.69
CA GLU A 599 -17.50 -2.76 -9.71
C GLU A 599 -18.72 -2.12 -10.36
N ASN A 600 -19.89 -2.67 -10.06
CA ASN A 600 -21.20 -2.11 -10.44
C ASN A 600 -21.39 -1.86 -11.95
N ALA A 601 -20.67 -2.63 -12.78
CA ALA A 601 -20.73 -2.52 -14.23
C ALA A 601 -21.79 -3.44 -14.88
N GLY A 602 -22.18 -4.54 -14.20
CA GLY A 602 -23.14 -5.53 -14.70
C GLY A 602 -22.48 -6.83 -15.15
N PHE A 603 -22.62 -7.21 -16.41
CA PHE A 603 -22.20 -8.53 -16.90
C PHE A 603 -20.69 -8.62 -17.20
N GLY A 604 -20.03 -9.68 -16.69
CA GLY A 604 -18.61 -9.94 -16.92
C GLY A 604 -18.22 -10.03 -18.39
N ALA A 605 -19.05 -10.65 -19.20
CA ALA A 605 -18.84 -10.77 -20.65
C ALA A 605 -18.79 -9.42 -21.37
N GLN A 606 -19.54 -8.43 -20.89
CA GLN A 606 -19.68 -7.13 -21.53
C GLN A 606 -18.62 -6.12 -21.10
N TYR A 607 -18.20 -6.16 -19.82
CA TYR A 607 -17.33 -5.14 -19.25
C TYR A 607 -15.93 -5.68 -18.88
N ALA A 608 -15.84 -6.86 -18.27
CA ALA A 608 -14.56 -7.38 -17.82
C ALA A 608 -13.79 -8.15 -18.93
N ALA A 609 -14.46 -9.00 -19.69
CA ALA A 609 -13.83 -9.78 -20.76
C ALA A 609 -13.13 -8.93 -21.84
N PRO A 610 -13.69 -7.80 -22.34
CA PRO A 610 -13.00 -6.95 -23.30
C PRO A 610 -11.74 -6.28 -22.76
N ILE A 611 -11.72 -5.89 -21.48
CA ILE A 611 -10.53 -5.32 -20.83
C ILE A 611 -9.45 -6.41 -20.73
N ALA A 612 -9.82 -7.61 -20.24
CA ALA A 612 -8.91 -8.74 -20.15
C ALA A 612 -8.31 -9.11 -21.52
N ARG A 613 -9.12 -9.11 -22.59
CA ARG A 613 -8.67 -9.37 -23.96
C ARG A 613 -7.58 -8.39 -24.39
N GLN A 614 -7.80 -7.10 -24.21
CA GLN A 614 -6.84 -6.08 -24.62
C GLN A 614 -5.55 -6.12 -23.79
N ALA A 615 -5.64 -6.43 -22.51
CA ALA A 615 -4.49 -6.64 -21.66
C ALA A 615 -3.64 -7.85 -22.12
N LEU A 616 -4.30 -8.95 -22.51
CA LEU A 616 -3.64 -10.15 -23.03
C LEU A 616 -3.03 -9.90 -24.42
N ASP A 617 -3.70 -9.19 -25.32
CA ASP A 617 -3.17 -8.84 -26.63
C ASP A 617 -1.89 -8.00 -26.52
N TYR A 618 -1.84 -7.07 -25.55
CA TYR A 618 -0.63 -6.33 -25.26
C TYR A 618 0.47 -7.24 -24.74
N TYR A 619 0.18 -8.07 -23.73
CA TYR A 619 1.20 -8.88 -23.08
C TYR A 619 1.78 -9.98 -23.99
N ILE A 620 0.92 -10.66 -24.77
CA ILE A 620 1.33 -11.79 -25.62
C ILE A 620 1.87 -11.32 -26.98
N GLU A 621 1.23 -10.32 -27.60
CA GLU A 621 1.50 -9.92 -28.98
C GLU A 621 2.08 -8.51 -29.10
N GLY A 622 2.23 -7.76 -28.00
CA GLY A 622 2.66 -6.36 -28.01
C GLY A 622 1.65 -5.39 -28.65
N LYS A 623 0.42 -5.83 -28.85
CA LYS A 623 -0.61 -5.03 -29.54
C LYS A 623 -1.29 -4.05 -28.60
N TRP A 624 -1.21 -2.76 -28.95
CA TRP A 624 -1.96 -1.72 -28.26
C TRP A 624 -3.35 -1.55 -28.87
N PRO A 625 -4.39 -1.24 -28.05
CA PRO A 625 -5.70 -0.85 -28.56
C PRO A 625 -5.59 0.37 -29.47
N LYS A 626 -6.41 0.41 -30.53
CA LYS A 626 -6.42 1.54 -31.49
C LYS A 626 -6.83 2.86 -30.83
N GLU A 627 -7.64 2.78 -29.79
CA GLU A 627 -8.16 3.91 -29.02
C GLU A 627 -7.10 4.58 -28.14
N VAL A 628 -5.96 3.89 -27.87
CA VAL A 628 -4.84 4.47 -27.13
C VAL A 628 -3.85 5.07 -28.13
N PRO A 629 -3.76 6.42 -28.23
CA PRO A 629 -2.84 7.09 -29.14
C PRO A 629 -1.38 6.73 -28.82
N GLU A 630 -0.51 6.73 -29.84
CA GLU A 630 0.91 6.37 -29.67
C GLU A 630 1.62 7.19 -28.59
N TRP A 631 1.37 8.50 -28.50
CA TRP A 631 1.96 9.38 -27.51
C TRP A 631 1.49 9.09 -26.07
N LYS A 632 0.38 8.36 -25.89
CA LYS A 632 -0.10 7.86 -24.59
C LYS A 632 0.37 6.45 -24.26
N ARG A 633 1.10 5.77 -25.17
CA ARG A 633 1.53 4.37 -25.00
C ARG A 633 2.83 4.21 -24.21
N ALA A 634 3.47 5.32 -23.89
CA ALA A 634 4.67 5.32 -23.06
C ALA A 634 4.42 6.13 -21.81
N PRO A 635 4.60 5.55 -20.62
CA PRO A 635 4.80 6.32 -19.43
C PRO A 635 6.13 7.05 -19.49
#